data_2b08fd139464c371f890e919e7584dc0
#
_entry.id   2b08fd139464c371f890e919e7584dc0
#
_cell.length_a   1.000
_cell.length_b   1.000
_cell.length_c   1.000
_cell.angle_alpha   90.00
_cell.angle_beta   90.00
_cell.angle_gamma   90.00
#
_symmetry.space_group_name_H-M   'P 1'
#
loop_
_entity.id
_entity.type
_entity.pdbx_description
1 polymer ?
#
loop_
_entity_poly.entity_id
_entity_poly.type
_entity_poly.pdbx_seq_one_letter_code
_entity_poly.pdbx_strand_id
1 'polypeptide(L)'
;MRKLPHHVEALLAALQFRDSSSERLQQLQESQWQDLLSFCDLMRLTLPLGQVCGGILPQWVRKRIERNLADNSERFVRIKAAYSELAGGLRNANLECVVIKGFTQCPDYVENPRLRLQSDIDLFCPMETVYKARDVVASLGYRPDRRLDHLPSDHLAPMGRDTDWQWNGNFFDPDIPIGVELHFRLWDDTSTRILPPGLDLFWPRRVGRRVEDISFLGLRPEDNLGYVSLHLLRNMLRGEWMLHYVYELAQFLHAQAENDAFWQNWQDLHDAPLRSLEAISFRLARTWFACDLSEQVADEIANLAPPIQQWFRQFSDSPLTGIFRPNKDALWLNVALLESTRDQAAVLRATLLPSRIPPIGAPGQGTTAEGKPKRFWPSQRHAKYGFYLVSRGFHHARTLPPTLWRGLRWWWAGKGLDRGFWTFFGASFCFDFGGFIFFLLYNLYMVDRGASTKLLGWVNGALALGALAGTIPAGLLADRFGLRKALLLCLAGVAVLSALRTVLVSEAPQIALAFLSGAAASIWAVCISPALAQLTDEKNRPFAFSLVFSSGIGVGVLGGLFGGLLPGWLGRILPTPTSAHVMQLALLISCCIIGLGLLPAARLSFPAIPAREKKFYPRNRFLPRFLIAIGLWSLVTGSLGPFFNIYFSQYLHMSVSHIGMVFSLSQISQVLAILLAPLIYKKYGLVPGIMYTQIATALTLGCLAAVPVASAAVVMYAGYMAFQWMSEPGMYSLLMSEVAPSERTGASALNFFVISLASTIAATLAGQGIARFGYPQVMAITAVVAVVAAVAFHLLLSNGATAAVPQPQS
;
A
#
# COMPACT_ATOMS: atom_id res chain seq x y z
N MET A 1 19.41 8.13 6.52
CA MET A 1 19.74 6.80 7.08
C MET A 1 19.74 6.92 8.60
N ARG A 2 19.05 6.06 9.31
CA ARG A 2 19.07 6.02 10.78
C ARG A 2 20.32 5.23 11.16
N LYS A 3 21.27 5.86 11.87
CA LYS A 3 22.52 5.22 12.27
C LYS A 3 22.28 4.14 13.33
N LEU A 4 22.90 2.99 13.14
CA LEU A 4 23.05 1.96 14.17
C LEU A 4 23.94 2.52 15.33
N PRO A 5 23.89 1.92 16.52
CA PRO A 5 24.89 2.22 17.55
C PRO A 5 26.30 1.94 17.02
N HIS A 6 27.26 2.80 17.40
CA HIS A 6 28.63 2.71 16.87
C HIS A 6 29.29 1.36 17.10
N HIS A 7 29.08 0.74 18.29
CA HIS A 7 29.63 -0.58 18.60
C HIS A 7 29.04 -1.71 17.71
N VAL A 8 27.78 -1.57 17.27
CA VAL A 8 27.14 -2.54 16.33
C VAL A 8 27.66 -2.34 14.91
N GLU A 9 27.84 -1.08 14.48
CA GLU A 9 28.47 -0.82 13.17
C GLU A 9 29.90 -1.37 13.13
N ALA A 10 30.66 -1.23 14.23
CA ALA A 10 32.00 -1.78 14.36
C ALA A 10 32.03 -3.31 14.28
N LEU A 11 31.07 -3.98 14.97
CA LEU A 11 30.91 -5.44 14.89
C LEU A 11 30.62 -5.90 13.46
N LEU A 12 29.63 -5.29 12.81
CA LEU A 12 29.25 -5.70 11.45
C LEU A 12 30.41 -5.53 10.46
N ALA A 13 31.17 -4.41 10.59
CA ALA A 13 32.35 -4.19 9.75
C ALA A 13 33.46 -5.22 9.98
N ALA A 14 33.63 -5.68 11.22
CA ALA A 14 34.64 -6.68 11.56
C ALA A 14 34.26 -8.12 11.15
N LEU A 15 32.94 -8.40 11.06
CA LEU A 15 32.43 -9.72 10.66
C LEU A 15 32.11 -9.82 9.15
N GLN A 16 32.45 -8.81 8.35
CA GLN A 16 32.32 -8.90 6.88
C GLN A 16 33.31 -9.90 6.30
N PHE A 17 32.90 -10.65 5.27
CA PHE A 17 33.74 -11.61 4.57
C PHE A 17 34.66 -10.94 3.52
N ARG A 18 34.22 -9.81 2.94
CA ARG A 18 35.06 -8.94 2.09
C ARG A 18 35.27 -7.60 2.80
N ASP A 19 36.46 -7.05 2.64
CA ASP A 19 36.84 -5.73 3.18
C ASP A 19 36.58 -5.57 4.69
N SER A 20 36.79 -6.68 5.44
CA SER A 20 36.62 -6.68 6.89
C SER A 20 37.53 -5.63 7.53
N SER A 21 37.00 -4.79 8.41
CA SER A 21 37.74 -3.76 9.12
C SER A 21 37.51 -3.87 10.63
N SER A 22 38.57 -4.17 11.35
CA SER A 22 38.58 -4.22 12.80
C SER A 22 39.00 -2.92 13.50
N GLU A 23 39.39 -1.89 12.74
CA GLU A 23 39.87 -0.61 13.27
C GLU A 23 38.85 0.05 14.23
N ARG A 24 37.58 -0.02 13.87
CA ARG A 24 36.49 0.55 14.69
C ARG A 24 36.29 -0.20 16.02
N LEU A 25 36.55 -1.51 16.05
CA LEU A 25 36.51 -2.30 17.30
C LEU A 25 37.64 -1.87 18.25
N GLN A 26 38.84 -1.63 17.73
CA GLN A 26 39.99 -1.22 18.54
C GLN A 26 39.79 0.16 19.18
N GLN A 27 38.94 1.02 18.64
CA GLN A 27 38.61 2.34 19.14
C GLN A 27 37.53 2.37 20.20
N LEU A 28 36.87 1.21 20.49
CA LEU A 28 35.78 1.14 21.47
C LEU A 28 36.33 1.32 22.91
N GLN A 29 35.60 2.13 23.65
CA GLN A 29 35.82 2.28 25.10
C GLN A 29 35.27 1.07 25.87
N GLU A 30 35.67 0.93 27.14
CA GLU A 30 35.23 -0.24 27.96
C GLU A 30 33.72 -0.36 28.07
N SER A 31 33.01 0.74 28.32
CA SER A 31 31.52 0.71 28.34
C SER A 31 30.90 0.28 27.01
N GLN A 32 31.48 0.69 25.89
CA GLN A 32 31.01 0.29 24.55
C GLN A 32 31.30 -1.20 24.28
N TRP A 33 32.39 -1.75 24.81
CA TRP A 33 32.65 -3.18 24.77
C TRP A 33 31.64 -3.98 25.60
N GLN A 34 31.24 -3.48 26.79
CA GLN A 34 30.19 -4.11 27.59
C GLN A 34 28.84 -4.15 26.86
N ASP A 35 28.46 -3.03 26.22
CA ASP A 35 27.25 -2.93 25.40
C ASP A 35 27.35 -3.90 24.19
N LEU A 36 28.50 -3.95 23.52
CA LEU A 36 28.75 -4.84 22.40
C LEU A 36 28.64 -6.31 22.79
N LEU A 37 29.27 -6.71 23.89
CA LEU A 37 29.19 -8.09 24.37
C LEU A 37 27.76 -8.48 24.77
N SER A 38 27.03 -7.57 25.42
CA SER A 38 25.61 -7.78 25.72
C SER A 38 24.77 -7.96 24.44
N PHE A 39 25.05 -7.19 23.42
CA PHE A 39 24.43 -7.35 22.09
C PHE A 39 24.84 -8.66 21.42
N CYS A 40 26.14 -9.03 21.48
CA CYS A 40 26.62 -10.27 20.91
C CYS A 40 26.02 -11.50 21.61
N ASP A 41 25.87 -11.48 22.93
CA ASP A 41 25.23 -12.55 23.69
C ASP A 41 23.77 -12.73 23.26
N LEU A 42 23.03 -11.62 23.17
CA LEU A 42 21.63 -11.62 22.72
C LEU A 42 21.48 -12.11 21.28
N MET A 43 22.38 -11.70 20.38
CA MET A 43 22.35 -12.06 18.96
C MET A 43 23.16 -13.32 18.63
N ARG A 44 23.72 -14.01 19.65
CA ARG A 44 24.51 -15.25 19.55
C ARG A 44 25.76 -15.08 18.66
N LEU A 45 26.39 -13.90 18.68
CA LEU A 45 27.60 -13.61 17.90
C LEU A 45 28.89 -13.54 18.74
N THR A 46 28.81 -13.85 20.04
CA THR A 46 29.96 -13.75 20.97
C THR A 46 31.08 -14.70 20.56
N LEU A 47 30.77 -15.95 20.22
CA LEU A 47 31.79 -16.94 19.79
C LEU A 47 32.32 -16.62 18.37
N PRO A 48 31.51 -16.28 17.36
CA PRO A 48 32.00 -15.79 16.08
C PRO A 48 32.93 -14.57 16.21
N LEU A 49 32.60 -13.59 17.07
CA LEU A 49 33.47 -12.44 17.35
C LEU A 49 34.83 -12.88 17.88
N GLY A 50 34.86 -13.87 18.80
CA GLY A 50 36.10 -14.44 19.34
C GLY A 50 36.92 -15.16 18.29
N GLN A 51 36.30 -15.92 17.40
CA GLN A 51 36.93 -16.65 16.32
C GLN A 51 37.57 -15.69 15.29
N VAL A 52 36.86 -14.69 14.82
CA VAL A 52 37.31 -13.79 13.76
C VAL A 52 38.27 -12.72 14.29
N CYS A 53 37.99 -12.16 15.45
CA CYS A 53 38.68 -10.99 15.97
C CYS A 53 39.61 -11.28 17.16
N GLY A 54 39.82 -12.55 17.55
CA GLY A 54 40.54 -12.95 18.77
C GLY A 54 41.89 -12.25 18.99
N GLY A 55 42.66 -11.98 17.90
CA GLY A 55 43.97 -11.35 17.98
C GLY A 55 43.95 -9.88 18.42
N ILE A 56 42.85 -9.16 18.24
CA ILE A 56 42.72 -7.71 18.48
C ILE A 56 41.84 -7.37 19.68
N LEU A 57 41.20 -8.37 20.32
CA LEU A 57 40.30 -8.16 21.45
C LEU A 57 41.09 -7.73 22.70
N PRO A 58 40.54 -6.80 23.53
CA PRO A 58 41.06 -6.52 24.85
C PRO A 58 41.19 -7.80 25.69
N GLN A 59 42.24 -7.89 26.56
CA GLN A 59 42.52 -9.12 27.32
C GLN A 59 41.33 -9.62 28.13
N TRP A 60 40.56 -8.74 28.76
CA TRP A 60 39.39 -9.11 29.55
C TRP A 60 38.23 -9.64 28.69
N VAL A 61 38.04 -9.08 27.47
CA VAL A 61 37.06 -9.56 26.49
C VAL A 61 37.43 -10.95 26.03
N ARG A 62 38.68 -11.16 25.65
CA ARG A 62 39.22 -12.46 25.22
C ARG A 62 39.01 -13.52 26.31
N LYS A 63 39.40 -13.26 27.54
CA LYS A 63 39.19 -14.18 28.67
C LYS A 63 37.72 -14.51 28.90
N ARG A 64 36.82 -13.56 28.73
CA ARG A 64 35.38 -13.81 28.81
C ARG A 64 34.90 -14.74 27.70
N ILE A 65 35.30 -14.50 26.45
CA ILE A 65 34.90 -15.33 25.30
C ILE A 65 35.51 -16.75 25.41
N GLU A 66 36.77 -16.89 25.87
CA GLU A 66 37.39 -18.18 26.12
C GLU A 66 36.59 -18.98 27.19
N ARG A 67 36.12 -18.34 28.25
CA ARG A 67 35.24 -18.99 29.24
C ARG A 67 33.91 -19.40 28.61
N ASN A 68 33.28 -18.51 27.85
CA ASN A 68 32.03 -18.82 27.16
C ASN A 68 32.18 -20.01 26.19
N LEU A 69 33.34 -20.12 25.53
CA LEU A 69 33.65 -21.25 24.66
C LEU A 69 33.83 -22.55 25.42
N ALA A 70 34.47 -22.50 26.59
CA ALA A 70 34.63 -23.65 27.47
C ALA A 70 33.24 -24.12 27.98
N ASP A 71 32.42 -23.20 28.48
CA ASP A 71 31.07 -23.45 28.96
C ASP A 71 30.19 -24.05 27.83
N ASN A 72 30.27 -23.48 26.63
CA ASN A 72 29.51 -24.00 25.47
C ASN A 72 30.02 -25.37 25.00
N SER A 73 31.31 -25.66 25.18
CA SER A 73 31.91 -26.97 24.86
C SER A 73 31.37 -28.03 25.78
N GLU A 74 31.27 -27.74 27.09
CA GLU A 74 30.66 -28.64 28.08
C GLU A 74 29.17 -28.86 27.75
N ARG A 75 28.45 -27.77 27.39
CA ARG A 75 27.06 -27.86 26.97
C ARG A 75 26.89 -28.76 25.73
N PHE A 76 27.79 -28.66 24.73
CA PHE A 76 27.72 -29.52 23.57
C PHE A 76 27.87 -31.01 23.90
N VAL A 77 28.68 -31.37 24.90
CA VAL A 77 28.77 -32.76 25.40
C VAL A 77 27.41 -33.23 25.94
N ARG A 78 26.70 -32.36 26.67
CA ARG A 78 25.35 -32.67 27.19
C ARG A 78 24.31 -32.77 26.06
N ILE A 79 24.40 -31.94 25.02
CA ILE A 79 23.54 -32.04 23.84
C ILE A 79 23.76 -33.37 23.11
N LYS A 80 25.01 -33.81 22.97
CA LYS A 80 25.33 -35.13 22.39
C LYS A 80 24.71 -36.27 23.18
N ALA A 81 24.82 -36.23 24.48
CA ALA A 81 24.22 -37.24 25.37
C ALA A 81 22.71 -37.27 25.25
N ALA A 82 22.06 -36.08 25.31
CA ALA A 82 20.62 -35.96 25.18
C ALA A 82 20.12 -36.42 23.78
N TYR A 83 20.82 -36.05 22.70
CA TYR A 83 20.49 -36.53 21.37
C TYR A 83 20.63 -38.06 21.24
N SER A 84 21.69 -38.65 21.80
CA SER A 84 21.92 -40.08 21.74
C SER A 84 20.81 -40.87 22.45
N GLU A 85 20.33 -40.36 23.57
CA GLU A 85 19.20 -40.92 24.31
C GLU A 85 17.90 -40.84 23.49
N LEU A 86 17.60 -39.67 22.92
CA LEU A 86 16.44 -39.44 22.05
C LEU A 86 16.47 -40.36 20.82
N ALA A 87 17.60 -40.41 20.13
CA ALA A 87 17.79 -41.24 18.95
C ALA A 87 17.66 -42.74 19.27
N GLY A 88 18.13 -43.17 20.44
CA GLY A 88 17.92 -44.54 20.94
C GLY A 88 16.44 -44.87 21.17
N GLY A 89 15.73 -44.00 21.87
CA GLY A 89 14.30 -44.14 22.11
C GLY A 89 13.46 -44.19 20.84
N LEU A 90 13.71 -43.29 19.90
CA LEU A 90 13.03 -43.23 18.62
C LEU A 90 13.30 -44.48 17.74
N ARG A 91 14.55 -44.94 17.67
CA ARG A 91 14.92 -46.18 16.95
C ARG A 91 14.23 -47.40 17.53
N ASN A 92 14.19 -47.54 18.86
CA ASN A 92 13.51 -48.65 19.52
C ASN A 92 12.00 -48.68 19.24
N ALA A 93 11.42 -47.50 18.93
CA ALA A 93 10.03 -47.36 18.53
C ALA A 93 9.81 -47.44 17.02
N ASN A 94 10.84 -47.73 16.23
CA ASN A 94 10.84 -47.69 14.76
C ASN A 94 10.34 -46.34 14.18
N LEU A 95 10.73 -45.24 14.80
CA LEU A 95 10.40 -43.88 14.34
C LEU A 95 11.64 -43.20 13.77
N GLU A 96 11.49 -42.68 12.56
CA GLU A 96 12.51 -41.84 11.93
C GLU A 96 12.18 -40.36 12.15
N CYS A 97 13.17 -39.61 12.57
CA CYS A 97 13.12 -38.14 12.65
C CYS A 97 14.38 -37.53 12.01
N VAL A 98 14.22 -36.39 11.38
CA VAL A 98 15.33 -35.63 10.79
C VAL A 98 15.74 -34.53 11.74
N VAL A 99 17.01 -34.38 12.03
CA VAL A 99 17.53 -33.23 12.80
C VAL A 99 17.70 -32.04 11.84
N ILE A 100 17.12 -30.89 12.19
CA ILE A 100 16.99 -29.77 11.23
C ILE A 100 17.75 -28.49 11.61
N LYS A 101 18.23 -28.38 12.83
CA LYS A 101 18.97 -27.19 13.35
C LYS A 101 20.11 -27.65 14.26
N GLY A 102 20.70 -26.71 14.98
CA GLY A 102 21.72 -27.01 16.00
C GLY A 102 23.02 -27.51 15.38
N PHE A 103 23.54 -28.63 15.88
CA PHE A 103 24.81 -29.22 15.43
C PHE A 103 24.80 -29.69 13.97
N THR A 104 23.61 -29.82 13.34
CA THR A 104 23.53 -30.19 11.93
C THR A 104 24.07 -29.11 10.99
N GLN A 105 24.25 -27.90 11.50
CA GLN A 105 24.84 -26.80 10.74
C GLN A 105 26.36 -26.93 10.58
N CYS A 106 26.96 -27.89 11.25
CA CYS A 106 28.39 -28.21 11.13
C CYS A 106 28.61 -29.32 10.07
N PRO A 107 29.66 -29.19 9.20
CA PRO A 107 30.63 -28.09 9.12
C PRO A 107 30.21 -26.93 8.20
N ASP A 108 29.10 -27.04 7.48
CA ASP A 108 28.76 -26.20 6.32
C ASP A 108 28.55 -24.72 6.68
N TYR A 109 27.90 -24.44 7.82
CA TYR A 109 27.54 -23.08 8.29
C TYR A 109 28.41 -22.63 9.47
N VAL A 110 28.96 -23.54 10.21
CA VAL A 110 29.85 -23.33 11.35
C VAL A 110 30.90 -24.43 11.35
N GLU A 111 32.18 -24.08 11.40
CA GLU A 111 33.27 -25.03 11.31
C GLU A 111 33.26 -26.07 12.43
N ASN A 112 32.92 -25.67 13.65
CA ASN A 112 32.90 -26.51 14.84
C ASN A 112 31.61 -26.30 15.64
N PRO A 113 30.87 -27.35 16.01
CA PRO A 113 29.62 -27.26 16.74
C PRO A 113 29.76 -26.56 18.11
N ARG A 114 30.96 -26.48 18.70
CA ARG A 114 31.22 -25.73 19.93
C ARG A 114 31.22 -24.22 19.76
N LEU A 115 31.35 -23.74 18.53
CA LEU A 115 31.25 -22.30 18.22
C LEU A 115 29.81 -21.81 18.08
N ARG A 116 28.85 -22.75 18.08
CA ARG A 116 27.42 -22.43 17.96
C ARG A 116 26.70 -22.63 19.28
N LEU A 117 26.07 -21.58 19.78
CA LEU A 117 25.21 -21.66 20.97
C LEU A 117 23.91 -22.41 20.61
N GLN A 118 23.65 -23.51 21.29
CA GLN A 118 22.46 -24.33 21.11
C GLN A 118 21.79 -24.63 22.45
N SER A 119 20.44 -24.53 22.52
CA SER A 119 19.61 -24.73 23.70
C SER A 119 18.59 -25.85 23.55
N ASP A 120 18.36 -26.32 22.35
CA ASP A 120 17.29 -27.23 21.97
C ASP A 120 17.74 -28.23 20.92
N ILE A 121 16.99 -29.31 20.79
CA ILE A 121 17.16 -30.32 19.75
C ILE A 121 15.89 -30.29 18.93
N ASP A 122 16.01 -29.84 17.68
CA ASP A 122 14.91 -29.73 16.71
C ASP A 122 14.82 -31.01 15.89
N LEU A 123 13.71 -31.72 15.98
CA LEU A 123 13.44 -32.95 15.25
C LEU A 123 12.23 -32.75 14.32
N PHE A 124 12.41 -32.98 13.03
CA PHE A 124 11.32 -33.01 12.07
C PHE A 124 10.80 -34.42 11.87
N CYS A 125 9.52 -34.63 12.10
CA CYS A 125 8.83 -35.89 11.96
C CYS A 125 7.54 -35.65 11.14
N PRO A 126 7.15 -36.53 10.21
CA PRO A 126 5.89 -36.43 9.51
C PRO A 126 4.68 -36.33 10.44
N MET A 127 3.61 -35.69 10.00
CA MET A 127 2.39 -35.49 10.80
C MET A 127 1.79 -36.80 11.35
N GLU A 128 1.95 -37.88 10.57
CA GLU A 128 1.47 -39.23 10.92
C GLU A 128 2.21 -39.85 12.11
N THR A 129 3.46 -39.42 12.34
CA THR A 129 4.35 -40.02 13.34
C THR A 129 4.71 -39.07 14.48
N VAL A 130 4.52 -37.76 14.33
CA VAL A 130 4.97 -36.76 15.30
C VAL A 130 4.39 -36.96 16.70
N TYR A 131 3.13 -37.39 16.83
CA TYR A 131 2.52 -37.67 18.14
C TYR A 131 3.09 -38.92 18.79
N LYS A 132 3.44 -39.94 18.00
CA LYS A 132 4.16 -41.13 18.53
C LYS A 132 5.56 -40.75 18.97
N ALA A 133 6.25 -39.91 18.22
CA ALA A 133 7.57 -39.36 18.61
C ALA A 133 7.47 -38.58 19.93
N ARG A 134 6.43 -37.73 20.09
CA ARG A 134 6.15 -37.02 21.33
C ARG A 134 6.00 -38.00 22.53
N ASP A 135 5.25 -39.08 22.36
CA ASP A 135 5.02 -40.04 23.42
C ASP A 135 6.31 -40.77 23.80
N VAL A 136 7.20 -41.06 22.83
CA VAL A 136 8.56 -41.57 23.12
C VAL A 136 9.39 -40.54 23.88
N VAL A 137 9.42 -39.28 23.45
CA VAL A 137 10.15 -38.20 24.12
C VAL A 137 9.61 -38.02 25.57
N ALA A 138 8.29 -38.14 25.76
CA ALA A 138 7.68 -38.07 27.08
C ALA A 138 8.09 -39.24 27.97
N SER A 139 8.24 -40.46 27.44
CA SER A 139 8.73 -41.64 28.19
C SER A 139 10.17 -41.48 28.66
N LEU A 140 10.98 -40.63 28.03
CA LEU A 140 12.33 -40.26 28.43
C LEU A 140 12.38 -39.14 29.50
N GLY A 141 11.22 -38.75 30.05
CA GLY A 141 11.10 -37.77 31.14
C GLY A 141 10.92 -36.32 30.69
N TYR A 142 10.75 -36.05 29.37
CA TYR A 142 10.44 -34.73 28.89
C TYR A 142 8.93 -34.45 29.00
N ARG A 143 8.57 -33.22 29.31
CA ARG A 143 7.18 -32.78 29.45
C ARG A 143 6.90 -31.54 28.58
N PRO A 144 5.73 -31.48 27.89
CA PRO A 144 5.39 -30.35 27.06
C PRO A 144 5.10 -29.09 27.89
N ASP A 145 5.56 -27.93 27.41
CA ASP A 145 5.16 -26.64 27.97
C ASP A 145 3.75 -26.27 27.47
N ARG A 146 2.72 -26.69 28.22
CA ARG A 146 1.31 -26.46 27.85
C ARG A 146 0.91 -25.00 27.72
N ARG A 147 1.75 -24.06 28.17
CA ARG A 147 1.49 -22.62 28.00
C ARG A 147 1.58 -22.20 26.53
N LEU A 148 2.21 -22.97 25.68
CA LEU A 148 2.46 -22.72 24.28
C LEU A 148 1.54 -23.52 23.33
N ASP A 149 0.70 -24.44 23.84
CA ASP A 149 -0.17 -25.31 23.04
C ASP A 149 -1.16 -24.57 22.12
N HIS A 150 -1.48 -23.30 22.42
CA HIS A 150 -2.47 -22.52 21.69
C HIS A 150 -1.85 -21.60 20.63
N LEU A 151 -0.53 -21.57 20.50
CA LEU A 151 0.16 -20.76 19.51
C LEU A 151 0.22 -21.51 18.17
N PRO A 152 -0.14 -20.87 17.06
CA PRO A 152 0.07 -21.46 15.74
C PRO A 152 1.58 -21.65 15.53
N SER A 153 1.99 -22.87 15.18
CA SER A 153 3.40 -23.23 15.03
C SER A 153 3.58 -24.34 13.99
N ASP A 154 4.82 -24.52 13.56
CA ASP A 154 5.29 -25.63 12.75
C ASP A 154 5.73 -26.85 13.61
N HIS A 155 5.73 -26.71 14.92
CA HIS A 155 6.12 -27.75 15.88
C HIS A 155 5.07 -27.91 17.00
N LEU A 156 5.09 -29.03 17.68
CA LEU A 156 4.33 -29.25 18.92
C LEU A 156 4.90 -28.36 20.04
N ALA A 157 4.16 -28.23 21.16
CA ALA A 157 4.67 -27.50 22.32
C ALA A 157 6.08 -27.99 22.68
N PRO A 158 7.07 -27.08 22.86
CA PRO A 158 8.43 -27.45 23.25
C PRO A 158 8.42 -28.33 24.51
N MET A 159 9.25 -29.36 24.54
CA MET A 159 9.32 -30.29 25.64
C MET A 159 10.63 -30.10 26.39
N GLY A 160 10.55 -30.13 27.73
CA GLY A 160 11.73 -30.01 28.59
C GLY A 160 11.65 -30.97 29.79
N ARG A 161 12.79 -31.23 30.44
CA ARG A 161 12.84 -31.94 31.71
C ARG A 161 12.63 -30.98 32.88
N ASP A 162 11.95 -31.40 33.91
CA ASP A 162 11.83 -30.63 35.15
C ASP A 162 13.21 -30.57 35.83
N THR A 163 13.71 -29.36 36.05
CA THR A 163 15.00 -29.10 36.70
C THR A 163 14.85 -27.96 37.71
N ASP A 164 15.76 -27.90 38.67
CA ASP A 164 15.83 -26.80 39.64
C ASP A 164 16.61 -25.59 39.07
N TRP A 165 17.05 -25.65 37.80
CA TRP A 165 17.81 -24.61 37.16
C TRP A 165 16.99 -23.31 37.04
N GLN A 166 17.63 -22.20 37.31
CA GLN A 166 17.05 -20.86 37.20
C GLN A 166 17.92 -19.96 36.35
N TRP A 167 17.27 -19.16 35.49
CA TRP A 167 17.97 -18.19 34.68
C TRP A 167 18.80 -17.21 35.51
N ASN A 168 20.11 -17.18 35.27
CA ASN A 168 21.09 -16.35 35.98
C ASN A 168 21.67 -15.20 35.16
N GLY A 169 21.18 -14.99 33.94
CA GLY A 169 21.66 -13.94 33.01
C GLY A 169 22.78 -14.39 32.08
N ASN A 170 23.31 -15.62 32.23
CA ASN A 170 24.36 -16.18 31.39
C ASN A 170 23.77 -17.06 30.27
N PHE A 171 23.88 -16.66 29.04
CA PHE A 171 23.46 -17.45 27.87
C PHE A 171 24.31 -18.69 27.62
N PHE A 172 25.53 -18.73 28.15
CA PHE A 172 26.49 -19.82 27.98
C PHE A 172 26.52 -20.79 29.17
N ASP A 173 25.64 -20.58 30.16
CA ASP A 173 25.55 -21.51 31.31
C ASP A 173 25.34 -22.95 30.81
N PRO A 174 26.30 -23.87 31.08
CA PRO A 174 26.21 -25.25 30.61
C PRO A 174 25.02 -26.00 31.21
N ASP A 175 24.47 -25.53 32.33
CA ASP A 175 23.35 -26.17 33.04
C ASP A 175 21.97 -25.77 32.52
N ILE A 176 21.88 -24.87 31.53
CA ILE A 176 20.59 -24.55 30.90
C ILE A 176 19.93 -25.86 30.41
N PRO A 177 18.68 -26.15 30.81
CA PRO A 177 17.97 -27.33 30.36
C PRO A 177 17.88 -27.42 28.83
N ILE A 178 18.14 -28.60 28.29
CA ILE A 178 18.05 -28.86 26.87
C ILE A 178 16.58 -29.12 26.51
N GLY A 179 16.01 -28.30 25.65
CA GLY A 179 14.66 -28.48 25.12
C GLY A 179 14.62 -29.45 23.93
N VAL A 180 13.46 -30.00 23.64
CA VAL A 180 13.19 -30.78 22.42
C VAL A 180 11.99 -30.19 21.72
N GLU A 181 12.15 -29.84 20.44
CA GLU A 181 11.07 -29.37 19.58
C GLU A 181 10.77 -30.39 18.50
N LEU A 182 9.53 -30.85 18.45
CA LEU A 182 9.06 -31.80 17.44
C LEU A 182 8.31 -31.05 16.34
N HIS A 183 8.97 -30.83 15.24
CA HIS A 183 8.42 -30.20 14.06
C HIS A 183 7.63 -31.22 13.22
N PHE A 184 6.45 -30.82 12.76
CA PHE A 184 5.62 -31.60 11.83
C PHE A 184 5.45 -30.91 10.48
N ARG A 185 5.98 -29.70 10.35
CA ARG A 185 6.12 -28.91 9.12
C ARG A 185 7.45 -28.16 9.13
N LEU A 186 7.96 -27.85 7.94
CA LEU A 186 9.15 -27.01 7.79
C LEU A 186 8.82 -25.51 7.69
N TRP A 187 7.52 -25.19 7.52
CA TRP A 187 7.03 -23.82 7.43
C TRP A 187 5.64 -23.69 8.06
N ASP A 188 5.36 -22.52 8.67
CA ASP A 188 4.03 -22.16 9.15
C ASP A 188 3.53 -20.92 8.39
N ASP A 189 2.44 -21.08 7.66
CA ASP A 189 1.79 -20.08 6.81
C ASP A 189 0.76 -19.21 7.56
N THR A 190 0.39 -19.54 8.78
CA THR A 190 -0.73 -18.92 9.51
C THR A 190 -0.56 -17.42 9.71
N SER A 191 0.65 -16.93 9.91
CA SER A 191 0.96 -15.51 10.14
C SER A 191 1.36 -14.77 8.87
N THR A 192 2.06 -15.43 7.95
CA THR A 192 2.63 -14.81 6.75
C THR A 192 1.74 -14.95 5.52
N ARG A 193 0.86 -15.94 5.49
CA ARG A 193 0.04 -16.32 4.32
C ARG A 193 0.87 -16.72 3.10
N ILE A 194 2.15 -16.99 3.29
CA ILE A 194 3.05 -17.51 2.26
C ILE A 194 3.09 -19.01 2.39
N LEU A 195 3.01 -19.72 1.27
CA LEU A 195 3.16 -21.17 1.21
C LEU A 195 4.30 -21.50 0.25
N PRO A 196 5.54 -21.73 0.76
CA PRO A 196 6.66 -22.11 -0.09
C PRO A 196 6.38 -23.46 -0.76
N PRO A 197 6.58 -23.59 -2.08
CA PRO A 197 6.36 -24.84 -2.78
C PRO A 197 7.50 -25.86 -2.51
N GLY A 198 7.25 -27.14 -2.77
CA GLY A 198 8.28 -28.19 -2.81
C GLY A 198 8.86 -28.65 -1.46
N LEU A 199 8.37 -28.12 -0.32
CA LEU A 199 8.89 -28.52 1.01
C LEU A 199 8.56 -29.97 1.39
N ASP A 200 7.52 -30.55 0.81
CA ASP A 200 7.15 -31.95 0.94
C ASP A 200 8.20 -32.90 0.37
N LEU A 201 9.00 -32.46 -0.58
CA LEU A 201 10.09 -33.20 -1.20
C LEU A 201 11.34 -33.30 -0.30
N PHE A 202 11.46 -32.50 0.76
CA PHE A 202 12.62 -32.50 1.65
C PHE A 202 12.70 -33.77 2.49
N TRP A 203 11.56 -34.29 2.95
CA TRP A 203 11.52 -35.54 3.69
C TRP A 203 11.99 -36.76 2.90
N PRO A 204 11.53 -37.02 1.66
CA PRO A 204 12.02 -38.16 0.86
C PRO A 204 13.51 -38.08 0.55
N ARG A 205 14.08 -36.87 0.42
CA ARG A 205 15.49 -36.63 0.07
C ARG A 205 16.45 -36.60 1.27
N ARG A 206 15.96 -36.93 2.50
CA ARG A 206 16.79 -36.95 3.69
C ARG A 206 17.99 -37.89 3.54
N VAL A 207 19.13 -37.55 4.15
CA VAL A 207 20.39 -38.28 4.06
C VAL A 207 20.98 -38.55 5.43
N GLY A 208 21.76 -39.64 5.55
CA GLY A 208 22.58 -39.89 6.74
C GLY A 208 23.72 -38.88 6.80
N ARG A 209 23.87 -38.18 7.92
CA ARG A 209 24.94 -37.24 8.21
C ARG A 209 25.68 -37.64 9.48
N ARG A 210 26.90 -37.12 9.61
CA ARG A 210 27.73 -37.34 10.80
C ARG A 210 28.43 -36.04 11.19
N VAL A 211 28.40 -35.73 12.46
CA VAL A 211 29.17 -34.66 13.11
C VAL A 211 29.92 -35.23 14.30
N GLU A 212 31.21 -35.21 14.28
CA GLU A 212 32.10 -35.95 15.23
C GLU A 212 31.67 -37.41 15.31
N ASP A 213 31.28 -37.89 16.48
CA ASP A 213 30.80 -39.23 16.79
C ASP A 213 29.28 -39.43 16.70
N ILE A 214 28.53 -38.35 16.37
CA ILE A 214 27.08 -38.41 16.25
C ILE A 214 26.69 -38.71 14.78
N SER A 215 25.96 -39.80 14.59
CA SER A 215 25.30 -40.11 13.30
C SER A 215 23.80 -39.84 13.41
N PHE A 216 23.23 -39.15 12.40
CA PHE A 216 21.84 -38.76 12.40
C PHE A 216 21.29 -38.69 10.96
N LEU A 217 19.97 -38.70 10.82
CA LEU A 217 19.27 -38.29 9.58
C LEU A 217 19.18 -36.78 9.55
N GLY A 218 19.67 -36.16 8.47
CA GLY A 218 19.56 -34.73 8.23
C GLY A 218 18.92 -34.44 6.88
N LEU A 219 18.64 -33.19 6.61
CA LEU A 219 18.30 -32.74 5.27
C LEU A 219 19.53 -32.84 4.36
N ARG A 220 19.29 -33.11 3.08
CA ARG A 220 20.30 -32.97 2.03
C ARG A 220 20.88 -31.56 2.04
N PRO A 221 22.14 -31.30 1.71
CA PRO A 221 22.76 -29.96 1.81
C PRO A 221 21.95 -28.84 1.14
N GLU A 222 21.41 -29.08 -0.06
CA GLU A 222 20.62 -28.11 -0.80
C GLU A 222 19.28 -27.84 -0.11
N ASP A 223 18.58 -28.88 0.37
CA ASP A 223 17.34 -28.75 1.14
C ASP A 223 17.57 -28.08 2.49
N ASN A 224 18.74 -28.33 3.14
CA ASN A 224 19.13 -27.64 4.36
C ASN A 224 19.34 -26.15 4.14
N LEU A 225 19.93 -25.76 3.00
CA LEU A 225 20.05 -24.36 2.59
C LEU A 225 18.68 -23.72 2.42
N GLY A 226 17.76 -24.41 1.72
CA GLY A 226 16.37 -23.97 1.59
C GLY A 226 15.70 -23.77 2.93
N TYR A 227 15.81 -24.76 3.84
CA TYR A 227 15.23 -24.68 5.19
C TYR A 227 15.80 -23.52 6.01
N VAL A 228 17.14 -23.35 6.05
CA VAL A 228 17.81 -22.26 6.80
C VAL A 228 17.36 -20.90 6.26
N SER A 229 17.30 -20.75 4.96
CA SER A 229 16.91 -19.51 4.29
C SER A 229 15.45 -19.14 4.54
N LEU A 230 14.55 -20.12 4.45
CA LEU A 230 13.13 -19.95 4.75
C LEU A 230 12.88 -19.68 6.24
N HIS A 231 13.60 -20.37 7.12
CA HIS A 231 13.53 -20.14 8.57
C HIS A 231 13.93 -18.69 8.93
N LEU A 232 15.01 -18.18 8.31
CA LEU A 232 15.41 -16.79 8.47
C LEU A 232 14.34 -15.82 7.94
N LEU A 233 13.84 -16.06 6.74
CA LEU A 233 12.76 -15.22 6.14
C LEU A 233 11.53 -15.18 7.02
N ARG A 234 11.04 -16.34 7.48
CA ARG A 234 9.87 -16.43 8.38
C ARG A 234 10.07 -15.64 9.65
N ASN A 235 11.19 -15.83 10.32
CA ASN A 235 11.50 -15.17 11.58
C ASN A 235 11.63 -13.65 11.38
N MET A 236 12.21 -13.21 10.27
CA MET A 236 12.30 -11.79 9.92
C MET A 236 10.89 -11.19 9.71
N LEU A 237 10.00 -11.88 8.98
CA LEU A 237 8.63 -11.43 8.74
C LEU A 237 7.81 -11.35 10.04
N ARG A 238 8.12 -12.19 11.03
CA ARG A 238 7.50 -12.19 12.38
C ARG A 238 8.17 -11.19 13.34
N GLY A 239 9.37 -10.72 13.04
CA GLY A 239 10.17 -9.89 13.94
C GLY A 239 10.87 -10.69 15.05
N GLU A 240 11.07 -11.99 14.87
CA GLU A 240 11.65 -12.96 15.83
C GLU A 240 13.00 -13.49 15.34
N TRP A 241 13.78 -12.69 14.65
CA TRP A 241 15.04 -13.12 14.04
C TRP A 241 16.25 -12.79 14.93
N MET A 242 17.35 -13.53 14.71
CA MET A 242 18.64 -13.30 15.37
C MET A 242 19.75 -13.17 14.32
N LEU A 243 20.74 -12.32 14.61
CA LEU A 243 21.77 -11.96 13.64
C LEU A 243 22.69 -13.12 13.27
N HIS A 244 22.91 -14.08 14.19
CA HIS A 244 23.71 -15.26 13.90
C HIS A 244 23.16 -16.11 12.74
N TYR A 245 21.83 -16.17 12.55
CA TYR A 245 21.29 -16.91 11.39
C TYR A 245 21.72 -16.31 10.06
N VAL A 246 21.82 -14.96 10.00
CA VAL A 246 22.27 -14.28 8.79
C VAL A 246 23.77 -14.44 8.61
N TYR A 247 24.54 -14.42 9.70
CA TYR A 247 25.98 -14.64 9.68
C TYR A 247 26.35 -16.07 9.25
N GLU A 248 25.71 -17.10 9.84
CA GLU A 248 25.89 -18.50 9.47
C GLU A 248 25.56 -18.72 7.99
N LEU A 249 24.45 -18.14 7.48
CA LEU A 249 24.09 -18.19 6.07
C LEU A 249 25.13 -17.48 5.19
N ALA A 250 25.65 -16.32 5.62
CA ALA A 250 26.68 -15.60 4.89
C ALA A 250 27.98 -16.39 4.80
N GLN A 251 28.36 -17.09 5.87
CA GLN A 251 29.52 -18.00 5.90
C GLN A 251 29.36 -19.14 4.89
N PHE A 252 28.18 -19.79 4.87
CA PHE A 252 27.89 -20.84 3.90
C PHE A 252 27.97 -20.33 2.46
N LEU A 253 27.30 -19.21 2.16
CA LEU A 253 27.30 -18.62 0.81
C LEU A 253 28.73 -18.28 0.34
N HIS A 254 29.52 -17.69 1.25
CA HIS A 254 30.92 -17.34 0.96
C HIS A 254 31.81 -18.58 0.68
N ALA A 255 31.66 -19.62 1.53
CA ALA A 255 32.42 -20.86 1.39
C ALA A 255 32.05 -21.66 0.12
N GLN A 256 30.78 -21.59 -0.30
CA GLN A 256 30.27 -22.30 -1.48
C GLN A 256 30.28 -21.45 -2.76
N ALA A 257 30.78 -20.22 -2.73
CA ALA A 257 30.67 -19.29 -3.86
C ALA A 257 31.23 -19.83 -5.18
N GLU A 258 32.30 -20.65 -5.15
CA GLU A 258 32.96 -21.24 -6.31
C GLU A 258 32.52 -22.69 -6.57
N ASN A 259 31.56 -23.24 -5.85
CA ASN A 259 31.12 -24.64 -6.00
C ASN A 259 29.95 -24.74 -7.00
N ASP A 260 30.26 -24.65 -8.30
CA ASP A 260 29.25 -24.70 -9.36
C ASP A 260 28.41 -25.97 -9.33
N ALA A 261 29.00 -27.13 -8.97
CA ALA A 261 28.25 -28.38 -8.91
C ALA A 261 27.13 -28.34 -7.83
N PHE A 262 27.43 -27.74 -6.69
CA PHE A 262 26.43 -27.55 -5.65
C PHE A 262 25.27 -26.64 -6.13
N TRP A 263 25.61 -25.52 -6.78
CA TRP A 263 24.60 -24.57 -7.23
C TRP A 263 23.77 -25.08 -8.42
N GLN A 264 24.35 -25.89 -9.28
CA GLN A 264 23.58 -26.57 -10.32
C GLN A 264 22.57 -27.56 -9.70
N ASN A 265 23.01 -28.37 -8.74
CA ASN A 265 22.13 -29.31 -8.03
C ASN A 265 21.01 -28.56 -7.30
N TRP A 266 21.29 -27.39 -6.67
CA TRP A 266 20.30 -26.54 -6.04
C TRP A 266 19.26 -26.03 -7.04
N GLN A 267 19.68 -25.60 -8.23
CA GLN A 267 18.76 -25.17 -9.29
C GLN A 267 17.87 -26.31 -9.79
N ASP A 268 18.42 -27.52 -9.89
CA ASP A 268 17.69 -28.70 -10.37
C ASP A 268 16.67 -29.21 -9.33
N LEU A 269 16.94 -29.04 -8.05
CA LEU A 269 16.12 -29.55 -6.95
C LEU A 269 15.05 -28.58 -6.47
N HIS A 270 15.32 -27.28 -6.56
CA HIS A 270 14.42 -26.22 -6.11
C HIS A 270 13.83 -25.48 -7.32
N ASP A 271 12.53 -25.39 -7.39
CA ASP A 271 11.85 -24.62 -8.44
C ASP A 271 12.06 -23.11 -8.30
N ALA A 272 11.83 -22.35 -9.36
CA ALA A 272 12.06 -20.91 -9.39
C ALA A 272 11.29 -20.14 -8.29
N PRO A 273 10.01 -20.46 -7.94
CA PRO A 273 9.33 -19.80 -6.84
C PRO A 273 9.98 -20.04 -5.47
N LEU A 274 10.47 -21.26 -5.20
CA LEU A 274 11.20 -21.57 -3.96
C LEU A 274 12.54 -20.82 -3.90
N ARG A 275 13.32 -20.87 -4.98
CA ARG A 275 14.60 -20.15 -5.10
C ARG A 275 14.44 -18.65 -4.90
N SER A 276 13.35 -18.06 -5.41
CA SER A 276 13.05 -16.63 -5.21
C SER A 276 12.82 -16.27 -3.73
N LEU A 277 12.22 -17.16 -2.94
CA LEU A 277 12.07 -16.95 -1.49
C LEU A 277 13.40 -17.06 -0.75
N GLU A 278 14.24 -18.04 -1.12
CA GLU A 278 15.58 -18.24 -0.56
C GLU A 278 16.49 -17.05 -0.87
N ALA A 279 16.44 -16.53 -2.10
CA ALA A 279 17.24 -15.40 -2.57
C ALA A 279 17.04 -14.12 -1.74
N ILE A 280 15.91 -13.98 -1.05
CA ILE A 280 15.67 -12.86 -0.10
C ILE A 280 16.65 -12.95 1.07
N SER A 281 16.82 -14.14 1.64
CA SER A 281 17.75 -14.38 2.75
C SER A 281 19.21 -14.27 2.29
N PHE A 282 19.52 -14.74 1.09
CA PHE A 282 20.86 -14.58 0.49
C PHE A 282 21.22 -13.11 0.29
N ARG A 283 20.26 -12.29 -0.16
CA ARG A 283 20.46 -10.86 -0.32
C ARG A 283 20.69 -10.14 1.00
N LEU A 284 20.01 -10.55 2.09
CA LEU A 284 20.27 -10.02 3.43
C LEU A 284 21.67 -10.36 3.90
N ALA A 285 22.09 -11.63 3.74
CA ALA A 285 23.43 -12.11 4.11
C ALA A 285 24.52 -11.29 3.40
N ARG A 286 24.40 -11.12 2.07
CA ARG A 286 25.33 -10.26 1.30
C ARG A 286 25.29 -8.80 1.76
N THR A 287 24.10 -8.24 2.02
CA THR A 287 23.97 -6.83 2.41
C THR A 287 24.64 -6.52 3.74
N TRP A 288 24.54 -7.44 4.72
CA TRP A 288 25.04 -7.16 6.08
C TRP A 288 26.48 -7.66 6.30
N PHE A 289 26.89 -8.74 5.65
CA PHE A 289 28.18 -9.37 5.87
C PHE A 289 29.08 -9.41 4.64
N ALA A 290 28.69 -8.81 3.51
CA ALA A 290 29.50 -8.71 2.28
C ALA A 290 30.09 -10.05 1.82
N CYS A 291 29.35 -11.16 1.94
CA CYS A 291 29.79 -12.49 1.49
C CYS A 291 29.83 -12.58 -0.03
N ASP A 292 30.72 -13.45 -0.55
CA ASP A 292 30.72 -13.83 -1.96
C ASP A 292 29.49 -14.66 -2.29
N LEU A 293 29.07 -14.58 -3.54
CA LEU A 293 27.94 -15.32 -4.09
C LEU A 293 28.38 -15.98 -5.42
N SER A 294 27.86 -17.17 -5.69
CA SER A 294 27.94 -17.74 -7.01
C SER A 294 27.16 -16.92 -8.05
N GLU A 295 27.45 -17.11 -9.33
CA GLU A 295 26.76 -16.46 -10.43
C GLU A 295 25.26 -16.80 -10.40
N GLN A 296 24.90 -18.06 -10.15
CA GLN A 296 23.52 -18.54 -10.07
C GLN A 296 22.72 -17.83 -8.97
N VAL A 297 23.32 -17.63 -7.78
CA VAL A 297 22.67 -16.91 -6.67
C VAL A 297 22.54 -15.42 -6.96
N ALA A 298 23.57 -14.82 -7.60
CA ALA A 298 23.55 -13.42 -7.98
C ALA A 298 22.42 -13.14 -9.00
N ASP A 299 22.20 -14.04 -9.94
CA ASP A 299 21.13 -13.98 -10.94
C ASP A 299 19.76 -14.09 -10.29
N GLU A 300 19.54 -15.03 -9.36
CA GLU A 300 18.26 -15.13 -8.64
C GLU A 300 17.96 -13.86 -7.83
N ILE A 301 18.97 -13.26 -7.19
CA ILE A 301 18.82 -11.98 -6.49
C ILE A 301 18.49 -10.83 -7.46
N ALA A 302 19.09 -10.80 -8.64
CA ALA A 302 18.82 -9.80 -9.67
C ALA A 302 17.40 -9.93 -10.24
N ASN A 303 16.90 -11.15 -10.34
CA ASN A 303 15.57 -11.49 -10.86
C ASN A 303 14.43 -11.35 -9.82
N LEU A 304 14.73 -11.02 -8.57
CA LEU A 304 13.69 -10.76 -7.56
C LEU A 304 12.66 -9.73 -8.07
N ALA A 305 11.40 -9.97 -7.76
CA ALA A 305 10.30 -9.11 -8.19
C ALA A 305 10.54 -7.62 -7.82
N PRO A 306 10.18 -6.66 -8.69
CA PRO A 306 10.46 -5.24 -8.48
C PRO A 306 10.01 -4.68 -7.12
N PRO A 307 8.85 -5.07 -6.52
CA PRO A 307 8.47 -4.62 -5.18
C PRO A 307 9.43 -5.10 -4.09
N ILE A 308 9.99 -6.32 -4.21
CA ILE A 308 10.97 -6.88 -3.27
C ILE A 308 12.30 -6.13 -3.40
N GLN A 309 12.78 -5.93 -4.64
CA GLN A 309 13.99 -5.13 -4.89
C GLN A 309 13.86 -3.71 -4.32
N GLN A 310 12.68 -3.11 -4.45
CA GLN A 310 12.37 -1.80 -3.89
C GLN A 310 12.39 -1.80 -2.36
N TRP A 311 11.87 -2.86 -1.73
CA TRP A 311 11.94 -3.03 -0.28
C TRP A 311 13.40 -3.02 0.20
N PHE A 312 14.27 -3.78 -0.46
CA PHE A 312 15.70 -3.80 -0.14
C PHE A 312 16.37 -2.43 -0.28
N ARG A 313 16.04 -1.66 -1.33
CA ARG A 313 16.57 -0.30 -1.51
C ARG A 313 16.20 0.66 -0.38
N GLN A 314 15.06 0.46 0.27
CA GLN A 314 14.55 1.38 1.28
C GLN A 314 14.65 0.85 2.71
N PHE A 315 14.63 -0.44 2.92
CA PHE A 315 14.42 -1.07 4.22
C PHE A 315 15.43 -2.17 4.56
N SER A 316 16.49 -2.38 3.77
CA SER A 316 17.49 -3.44 4.05
C SER A 316 18.05 -3.39 5.47
N ASP A 317 18.24 -2.19 6.03
CA ASP A 317 18.77 -2.00 7.38
C ASP A 317 17.66 -1.93 8.45
N SER A 318 16.40 -1.98 8.04
CA SER A 318 15.26 -1.82 8.93
C SER A 318 15.15 -2.93 9.98
N PRO A 319 15.40 -4.21 9.66
CA PRO A 319 15.43 -5.26 10.66
C PRO A 319 16.49 -4.99 11.74
N LEU A 320 17.72 -4.66 11.37
CA LEU A 320 18.79 -4.33 12.31
C LEU A 320 18.46 -3.12 13.18
N THR A 321 17.98 -2.04 12.57
CA THR A 321 17.58 -0.84 13.33
C THR A 321 16.37 -1.11 14.22
N GLY A 322 15.54 -2.10 13.88
CA GLY A 322 14.37 -2.55 14.63
C GLY A 322 14.70 -3.08 16.03
N ILE A 323 15.90 -3.63 16.24
CA ILE A 323 16.39 -4.10 17.53
C ILE A 323 16.46 -2.93 18.53
N PHE A 324 16.90 -1.77 18.09
CA PHE A 324 17.08 -0.57 18.91
C PHE A 324 15.90 0.40 18.86
N ARG A 325 15.19 0.40 17.74
CA ARG A 325 14.04 1.28 17.49
C ARG A 325 12.95 0.47 16.79
N PRO A 326 12.01 -0.07 17.54
CA PRO A 326 10.96 -0.94 17.00
C PRO A 326 10.26 -0.33 15.76
N ASN A 327 10.13 -1.12 14.73
CA ASN A 327 9.44 -0.79 13.49
C ASN A 327 8.69 -2.02 12.98
N LYS A 328 7.89 -1.84 11.94
CA LYS A 328 7.13 -2.93 11.30
C LYS A 328 7.39 -2.97 9.78
N ASP A 329 8.60 -2.62 9.35
CA ASP A 329 8.90 -2.50 7.91
C ASP A 329 8.94 -3.84 7.18
N ALA A 330 9.15 -4.96 7.92
CA ALA A 330 9.00 -6.31 7.38
C ALA A 330 7.57 -6.62 6.88
N LEU A 331 6.56 -5.89 7.38
CA LEU A 331 5.19 -5.97 6.86
C LEU A 331 5.13 -5.69 5.35
N TRP A 332 5.88 -4.71 4.87
CA TRP A 332 5.87 -4.33 3.45
C TRP A 332 6.57 -5.38 2.57
N LEU A 333 7.55 -6.11 3.11
CA LEU A 333 8.11 -7.27 2.44
C LEU A 333 7.08 -8.40 2.35
N ASN A 334 6.38 -8.69 3.45
CA ASN A 334 5.34 -9.72 3.45
C ASN A 334 4.24 -9.39 2.42
N VAL A 335 3.78 -8.13 2.38
CA VAL A 335 2.80 -7.68 1.36
C VAL A 335 3.36 -7.81 -0.06
N ALA A 336 4.65 -7.53 -0.28
CA ALA A 336 5.29 -7.65 -1.59
C ALA A 336 5.42 -9.10 -2.08
N LEU A 337 5.46 -10.06 -1.15
CA LEU A 337 5.58 -11.50 -1.45
C LEU A 337 4.24 -12.17 -1.78
N LEU A 338 3.12 -11.51 -1.49
CA LEU A 338 1.78 -12.06 -1.69
C LEU A 338 1.19 -11.58 -3.01
N GLU A 339 0.73 -12.51 -3.84
CA GLU A 339 0.05 -12.21 -5.11
C GLU A 339 -1.42 -11.85 -4.90
N SER A 340 -2.07 -12.53 -3.95
CA SER A 340 -3.49 -12.34 -3.64
C SER A 340 -3.74 -11.06 -2.86
N THR A 341 -4.56 -10.16 -3.41
CA THR A 341 -5.02 -8.94 -2.71
C THR A 341 -5.78 -9.27 -1.42
N ARG A 342 -6.45 -10.43 -1.35
CA ARG A 342 -7.14 -10.91 -0.15
C ARG A 342 -6.15 -11.23 0.97
N ASP A 343 -5.05 -11.92 0.65
CA ASP A 343 -4.03 -12.28 1.63
C ASP A 343 -3.21 -11.06 2.05
N GLN A 344 -2.89 -10.15 1.12
CA GLN A 344 -2.31 -8.84 1.42
C GLN A 344 -3.18 -8.07 2.44
N ALA A 345 -4.48 -7.98 2.18
CA ALA A 345 -5.43 -7.32 3.08
C ALA A 345 -5.52 -8.03 4.45
N ALA A 346 -5.48 -9.37 4.47
CA ALA A 346 -5.51 -10.15 5.71
C ALA A 346 -4.25 -9.89 6.58
N VAL A 347 -3.06 -9.88 5.98
CA VAL A 347 -1.79 -9.59 6.66
C VAL A 347 -1.75 -8.13 7.15
N LEU A 348 -2.17 -7.19 6.32
CA LEU A 348 -2.30 -5.78 6.70
C LEU A 348 -3.24 -5.63 7.90
N ARG A 349 -4.43 -6.21 7.83
CA ARG A 349 -5.40 -6.16 8.93
C ARG A 349 -4.85 -6.78 10.22
N ALA A 350 -4.22 -7.96 10.14
CA ALA A 350 -3.69 -8.63 11.32
C ALA A 350 -2.57 -7.83 12.00
N THR A 351 -1.75 -7.12 11.22
CA THR A 351 -0.61 -6.35 11.73
C THR A 351 -0.98 -4.93 12.15
N LEU A 352 -1.89 -4.27 11.41
CA LEU A 352 -2.29 -2.88 11.66
C LEU A 352 -3.43 -2.79 12.68
N LEU A 353 -4.32 -3.79 12.72
CA LEU A 353 -5.48 -3.87 13.61
C LEU A 353 -5.50 -5.23 14.33
N PRO A 354 -4.56 -5.49 15.24
CA PRO A 354 -4.48 -6.78 15.93
C PRO A 354 -5.73 -7.01 16.78
N SER A 355 -6.55 -7.96 16.37
CA SER A 355 -7.81 -8.32 17.05
C SER A 355 -7.62 -9.33 18.17
N ARG A 356 -6.46 -9.99 18.24
CA ARG A 356 -6.19 -11.02 19.26
C ARG A 356 -5.44 -10.42 20.45
N ILE A 357 -6.06 -10.52 21.61
CA ILE A 357 -5.44 -10.16 22.89
C ILE A 357 -4.66 -11.38 23.38
N PRO A 358 -3.36 -11.25 23.75
CA PRO A 358 -2.60 -12.38 24.29
C PRO A 358 -3.25 -12.89 25.58
N PRO A 359 -3.29 -14.20 25.81
CA PRO A 359 -3.84 -14.75 27.06
C PRO A 359 -2.99 -14.34 28.27
N ILE A 360 -3.59 -14.38 29.45
CA ILE A 360 -2.88 -14.14 30.71
C ILE A 360 -1.85 -15.26 30.90
N GLY A 361 -0.58 -14.91 31.07
CA GLY A 361 0.52 -15.86 31.22
C GLY A 361 1.34 -16.13 29.95
N ALA A 362 1.07 -15.46 28.84
CA ALA A 362 1.91 -15.52 27.63
C ALA A 362 3.37 -15.09 27.93
N PRO A 363 4.37 -15.60 27.18
CA PRO A 363 5.78 -15.21 27.35
C PRO A 363 5.95 -13.69 27.34
N GLY A 364 6.77 -13.15 28.24
CA GLY A 364 6.98 -11.69 28.40
C GLY A 364 6.08 -11.00 29.43
N GLN A 365 5.13 -11.70 30.05
CA GLN A 365 4.22 -11.10 31.06
C GLN A 365 4.74 -11.16 32.52
N GLY A 366 6.01 -11.33 32.71
CA GLY A 366 6.63 -11.25 34.02
C GLY A 366 7.12 -12.57 34.58
N THR A 367 8.21 -13.00 34.07
CA THR A 367 9.21 -13.75 34.84
C THR A 367 10.07 -12.72 35.60
N THR A 368 10.43 -13.02 36.84
CA THR A 368 11.50 -12.30 37.54
C THR A 368 12.80 -12.47 36.78
N ALA A 369 13.78 -11.61 37.01
CA ALA A 369 15.18 -11.82 36.60
C ALA A 369 15.71 -13.19 37.11
N GLU A 370 14.97 -13.88 38.00
CA GLU A 370 15.30 -15.18 38.63
C GLU A 370 14.45 -16.33 38.05
N GLY A 371 13.69 -16.16 36.93
CA GLY A 371 12.95 -17.30 36.31
C GLY A 371 11.80 -17.91 37.09
N LYS A 372 11.58 -17.54 38.36
CA LYS A 372 10.44 -18.04 39.13
C LYS A 372 9.14 -17.36 38.70
N PRO A 373 8.03 -18.07 38.48
CA PRO A 373 6.72 -17.45 38.44
C PRO A 373 6.49 -16.82 39.83
N LYS A 374 6.57 -15.47 39.92
CA LYS A 374 6.19 -14.80 41.18
C LYS A 374 4.77 -15.25 41.51
N ARG A 375 4.58 -15.89 42.66
CA ARG A 375 3.26 -16.16 43.25
C ARG A 375 2.64 -14.79 43.56
N PHE A 376 1.87 -14.26 42.61
CA PHE A 376 1.14 -13.03 42.80
C PHE A 376 -0.29 -13.37 43.26
N TRP A 377 -0.82 -12.54 44.14
CA TRP A 377 -2.24 -12.48 44.40
C TRP A 377 -3.00 -12.27 43.08
N PRO A 378 -4.19 -12.84 42.89
CA PRO A 378 -4.95 -12.73 41.67
C PRO A 378 -5.10 -11.27 41.18
N SER A 379 -5.30 -10.33 42.09
CA SER A 379 -5.40 -8.89 41.79
C SER A 379 -4.11 -8.30 41.18
N GLN A 380 -2.92 -8.68 41.65
CA GLN A 380 -1.64 -8.21 41.11
C GLN A 380 -1.35 -8.81 39.71
N ARG A 381 -1.83 -10.01 39.45
CA ARG A 381 -1.71 -10.67 38.15
C ARG A 381 -2.51 -9.92 37.09
N HIS A 382 -3.75 -9.51 37.39
CA HIS A 382 -4.59 -8.76 36.51
C HIS A 382 -4.07 -7.33 36.30
N ALA A 383 -3.56 -6.66 37.33
CA ALA A 383 -2.97 -5.33 37.19
C ALA A 383 -1.73 -5.33 36.28
N LYS A 384 -0.84 -6.32 36.41
CA LYS A 384 0.32 -6.46 35.53
C LYS A 384 -0.05 -6.80 34.10
N TYR A 385 -1.06 -7.64 33.92
CA TYR A 385 -1.62 -7.92 32.61
C TYR A 385 -2.22 -6.67 31.97
N GLY A 386 -2.96 -5.88 32.73
CA GLY A 386 -3.48 -4.59 32.27
C GLY A 386 -2.36 -3.63 31.84
N PHE A 387 -1.30 -3.52 32.67
CA PHE A 387 -0.12 -2.71 32.32
C PHE A 387 0.60 -3.21 31.06
N TYR A 388 0.73 -4.53 30.92
CA TYR A 388 1.28 -5.14 29.70
C TYR A 388 0.46 -4.81 28.46
N LEU A 389 -0.88 -4.89 28.54
CA LEU A 389 -1.77 -4.53 27.42
C LEU A 389 -1.66 -3.06 27.06
N VAL A 390 -1.63 -2.17 28.06
CA VAL A 390 -1.47 -0.72 27.84
C VAL A 390 -0.11 -0.42 27.20
N SER A 391 0.97 -0.99 27.73
CA SER A 391 2.31 -0.85 27.17
C SER A 391 2.39 -1.33 25.72
N ARG A 392 1.79 -2.48 25.44
CA ARG A 392 1.71 -3.04 24.05
C ARG A 392 0.86 -2.17 23.14
N GLY A 393 -0.26 -1.65 23.63
CA GLY A 393 -1.11 -0.70 22.89
C GLY A 393 -0.38 0.60 22.56
N PHE A 394 0.33 1.16 23.55
CA PHE A 394 1.14 2.36 23.35
C PHE A 394 2.30 2.14 22.37
N HIS A 395 2.99 1.00 22.48
CA HIS A 395 4.03 0.61 21.53
C HIS A 395 3.46 0.48 20.11
N HIS A 396 2.29 -0.15 19.96
CA HIS A 396 1.61 -0.25 18.68
C HIS A 396 1.23 1.12 18.12
N ALA A 397 0.60 1.96 18.93
CA ALA A 397 0.22 3.32 18.52
C ALA A 397 1.41 4.18 18.11
N ARG A 398 2.57 4.02 18.78
CA ARG A 398 3.81 4.73 18.44
C ARG A 398 4.45 4.24 17.14
N THR A 399 4.37 2.95 16.84
CA THR A 399 5.00 2.35 15.65
C THR A 399 4.13 2.44 14.40
N LEU A 400 2.80 2.52 14.54
CA LEU A 400 1.85 2.49 13.44
C LEU A 400 1.98 3.67 12.46
N PRO A 401 1.95 4.97 12.90
CA PRO A 401 2.02 6.09 11.98
C PRO A 401 3.30 6.11 11.12
N PRO A 402 4.51 5.91 11.68
CA PRO A 402 5.73 5.88 10.86
C PRO A 402 5.78 4.65 9.93
N THR A 403 5.18 3.52 10.32
CA THR A 403 5.08 2.34 9.44
C THR A 403 4.19 2.64 8.25
N LEU A 404 3.00 3.18 8.47
CA LEU A 404 2.07 3.56 7.39
C LEU A 404 2.69 4.60 6.46
N TRP A 405 3.32 5.64 7.01
CA TRP A 405 3.98 6.67 6.20
C TRP A 405 5.12 6.11 5.35
N ARG A 406 5.96 5.24 5.93
CA ARG A 406 7.06 4.60 5.19
C ARG A 406 6.55 3.62 4.15
N GLY A 407 5.50 2.86 4.47
CA GLY A 407 4.85 1.96 3.52
C GLY A 407 4.17 2.70 2.37
N LEU A 408 3.51 3.81 2.66
CA LEU A 408 2.95 4.68 1.64
C LEU A 408 4.06 5.19 0.71
N ARG A 409 5.17 5.69 1.27
CA ARG A 409 6.33 6.14 0.47
C ARG A 409 6.94 5.02 -0.36
N TRP A 410 7.06 3.80 0.18
CA TRP A 410 7.54 2.63 -0.54
C TRP A 410 6.61 2.27 -1.70
N TRP A 411 5.32 2.23 -1.44
CA TRP A 411 4.31 1.94 -2.46
C TRP A 411 4.32 3.00 -3.59
N TRP A 412 4.41 4.29 -3.23
CA TRP A 412 4.51 5.39 -4.19
C TRP A 412 5.79 5.31 -5.02
N ALA A 413 6.93 5.09 -4.39
CA ALA A 413 8.21 5.00 -5.08
C ALA A 413 8.29 3.79 -6.01
N GLY A 414 7.56 2.69 -5.71
CA GLY A 414 7.43 1.50 -6.57
C GLY A 414 6.62 1.73 -7.83
N LYS A 415 5.83 2.82 -7.89
CA LYS A 415 5.04 3.15 -9.08
C LYS A 415 5.84 3.85 -10.19
N GLY A 416 7.11 4.17 -9.96
CA GLY A 416 7.99 4.76 -10.96
C GLY A 416 7.52 6.14 -11.48
N LEU A 417 6.72 6.87 -10.67
CA LEU A 417 6.29 8.22 -10.98
C LEU A 417 7.38 9.22 -10.60
N ASP A 418 7.91 9.92 -11.58
CA ASP A 418 9.03 10.82 -11.42
C ASP A 418 8.63 12.22 -10.86
N ARG A 419 9.62 13.12 -10.73
CA ARG A 419 9.37 14.49 -10.27
C ARG A 419 8.46 15.27 -11.19
N GLY A 420 8.50 15.03 -12.50
CA GLY A 420 7.65 15.70 -13.49
C GLY A 420 6.18 15.43 -13.22
N PHE A 421 5.83 14.15 -12.99
CA PHE A 421 4.46 13.76 -12.63
C PHE A 421 3.99 14.47 -11.34
N TRP A 422 4.79 14.44 -10.27
CA TRP A 422 4.38 15.05 -8.99
C TRP A 422 4.26 16.57 -9.08
N THR A 423 5.06 17.19 -9.92
CA THR A 423 4.97 18.63 -10.21
C THR A 423 3.68 18.95 -10.95
N PHE A 424 3.29 18.12 -11.94
CA PHE A 424 2.02 18.22 -12.62
C PHE A 424 0.83 17.98 -11.66
N PHE A 425 0.94 16.94 -10.82
CA PHE A 425 -0.06 16.62 -9.81
C PHE A 425 -0.31 17.79 -8.85
N GLY A 426 0.74 18.49 -8.41
CA GLY A 426 0.62 19.69 -7.59
C GLY A 426 -0.09 20.83 -8.31
N ALA A 427 0.15 21.05 -9.61
CA ALA A 427 -0.59 22.02 -10.41
C ALA A 427 -2.08 21.64 -10.57
N SER A 428 -2.37 20.35 -10.81
CA SER A 428 -3.72 19.79 -10.85
C SER A 428 -4.47 20.00 -9.55
N PHE A 429 -3.82 19.69 -8.41
CA PHE A 429 -4.40 19.89 -7.10
C PHE A 429 -4.83 21.35 -6.86
N CYS A 430 -3.96 22.31 -7.18
CA CYS A 430 -4.29 23.73 -7.02
C CYS A 430 -5.45 24.15 -7.94
N PHE A 431 -5.45 23.68 -9.19
CA PHE A 431 -6.51 23.96 -10.15
C PHE A 431 -7.87 23.42 -9.68
N ASP A 432 -7.91 22.13 -9.30
CA ASP A 432 -9.13 21.46 -8.89
C ASP A 432 -9.65 22.03 -7.56
N PHE A 433 -8.77 22.20 -6.56
CA PHE A 433 -9.16 22.68 -5.23
C PHE A 433 -9.73 24.10 -5.27
N GLY A 434 -9.04 25.03 -5.92
CA GLY A 434 -9.55 26.38 -6.11
C GLY A 434 -10.82 26.40 -6.96
N GLY A 435 -10.86 25.58 -8.02
CA GLY A 435 -12.02 25.43 -8.89
C GLY A 435 -13.28 24.95 -8.16
N PHE A 436 -13.16 23.97 -7.27
CA PHE A 436 -14.28 23.46 -6.45
C PHE A 436 -14.80 24.50 -5.46
N ILE A 437 -13.92 25.26 -4.79
CA ILE A 437 -14.34 26.36 -3.93
C ILE A 437 -15.09 27.43 -4.73
N PHE A 438 -14.55 27.81 -5.89
CA PHE A 438 -15.18 28.78 -6.78
C PHE A 438 -16.57 28.30 -7.24
N PHE A 439 -16.65 27.05 -7.70
CA PHE A 439 -17.91 26.44 -8.15
C PHE A 439 -18.97 26.42 -7.05
N LEU A 440 -18.59 26.09 -5.83
CA LEU A 440 -19.50 26.05 -4.68
C LEU A 440 -20.07 27.44 -4.37
N LEU A 441 -19.22 28.45 -4.29
CA LEU A 441 -19.57 29.76 -3.74
C LEU A 441 -20.08 30.75 -4.79
N TYR A 442 -19.67 30.61 -6.07
CA TYR A 442 -19.91 31.65 -7.07
C TYR A 442 -21.37 31.94 -7.32
N ASN A 443 -22.21 30.93 -7.54
CA ASN A 443 -23.62 31.15 -7.77
C ASN A 443 -24.34 31.73 -6.54
N LEU A 444 -23.93 31.32 -5.34
CA LEU A 444 -24.44 31.86 -4.07
C LEU A 444 -24.09 33.33 -3.92
N TYR A 445 -22.86 33.70 -4.24
CA TYR A 445 -22.40 35.10 -4.27
C TYR A 445 -23.19 35.95 -5.25
N MET A 446 -23.47 35.44 -6.45
CA MET A 446 -24.23 36.16 -7.46
C MET A 446 -25.69 36.40 -7.02
N VAL A 447 -26.28 35.38 -6.40
CA VAL A 447 -27.65 35.49 -5.80
C VAL A 447 -27.67 36.53 -4.68
N ASP A 448 -26.68 36.52 -3.79
CA ASP A 448 -26.55 37.49 -2.69
C ASP A 448 -26.37 38.94 -3.21
N ARG A 449 -25.91 39.11 -4.45
CA ARG A 449 -25.79 40.33 -5.21
C ARG A 449 -27.09 40.70 -6.00
N GLY A 450 -28.13 39.87 -5.89
CA GLY A 450 -29.43 40.10 -6.55
C GLY A 450 -29.54 39.53 -7.97
N ALA A 451 -28.60 38.67 -8.41
CA ALA A 451 -28.68 38.04 -9.73
C ALA A 451 -29.86 37.05 -9.79
N SER A 452 -30.63 37.10 -10.88
CA SER A 452 -31.72 36.18 -11.15
C SER A 452 -31.20 34.78 -11.55
N THR A 453 -31.99 33.72 -11.27
CA THR A 453 -31.70 32.36 -11.76
C THR A 453 -31.63 32.28 -13.30
N LYS A 454 -32.37 33.15 -13.98
CA LYS A 454 -32.29 33.29 -15.47
C LYS A 454 -30.90 33.75 -15.90
N LEU A 455 -30.35 34.81 -15.26
CA LEU A 455 -28.98 35.27 -15.52
C LEU A 455 -27.96 34.21 -15.26
N LEU A 456 -28.10 33.48 -14.15
CA LEU A 456 -27.20 32.36 -13.83
C LEU A 456 -27.26 31.22 -14.86
N GLY A 457 -28.44 30.98 -15.46
CA GLY A 457 -28.58 30.06 -16.60
C GLY A 457 -27.78 30.52 -17.82
N TRP A 458 -27.85 31.81 -18.16
CA TRP A 458 -27.04 32.38 -19.26
C TRP A 458 -25.54 32.34 -18.98
N VAL A 459 -25.14 32.64 -17.75
CA VAL A 459 -23.72 32.62 -17.33
C VAL A 459 -23.16 31.19 -17.39
N ASN A 460 -23.87 30.20 -16.86
CA ASN A 460 -23.44 28.83 -16.90
C ASN A 460 -23.49 28.22 -18.30
N GLY A 461 -24.50 28.59 -19.12
CA GLY A 461 -24.55 28.24 -20.54
C GLY A 461 -23.40 28.84 -21.33
N ALA A 462 -23.05 30.11 -21.09
CA ALA A 462 -21.91 30.77 -21.70
C ALA A 462 -20.57 30.13 -21.33
N LEU A 463 -20.43 29.70 -20.08
CA LEU A 463 -19.25 28.96 -19.61
C LEU A 463 -19.07 27.62 -20.38
N ALA A 464 -20.15 26.85 -20.53
CA ALA A 464 -20.14 25.59 -21.27
C ALA A 464 -19.90 25.83 -22.78
N LEU A 465 -20.51 26.87 -23.38
CA LEU A 465 -20.27 27.27 -24.76
C LEU A 465 -18.82 27.71 -24.98
N GLY A 466 -18.25 28.45 -24.03
CA GLY A 466 -16.84 28.84 -24.03
C GLY A 466 -15.91 27.64 -24.02
N ALA A 467 -16.18 26.63 -23.16
CA ALA A 467 -15.42 25.39 -23.11
C ALA A 467 -15.49 24.65 -24.47
N LEU A 468 -16.66 24.57 -25.07
CA LEU A 468 -16.85 24.00 -26.41
C LEU A 468 -16.02 24.73 -27.46
N ALA A 469 -16.17 26.06 -27.56
CA ALA A 469 -15.49 26.90 -28.55
C ALA A 469 -13.94 26.89 -28.34
N GLY A 470 -13.51 26.77 -27.09
CA GLY A 470 -12.09 26.72 -26.73
C GLY A 470 -11.40 25.40 -27.03
N THR A 471 -12.12 24.28 -27.20
CA THR A 471 -11.53 22.93 -27.35
C THR A 471 -10.58 22.82 -28.54
N ILE A 472 -10.99 23.30 -29.72
CA ILE A 472 -10.13 23.30 -30.95
C ILE A 472 -8.95 24.25 -30.78
N PRO A 473 -9.13 25.54 -30.41
CA PRO A 473 -8.03 26.46 -30.14
C PRO A 473 -7.06 25.94 -29.08
N ALA A 474 -7.55 25.26 -28.03
CA ALA A 474 -6.71 24.66 -26.98
C ALA A 474 -5.73 23.60 -27.53
N GLY A 475 -6.23 22.72 -28.41
CA GLY A 475 -5.41 21.73 -29.10
C GLY A 475 -4.34 22.38 -29.99
N LEU A 476 -4.73 23.36 -30.82
CA LEU A 476 -3.81 24.10 -31.67
C LEU A 476 -2.75 24.88 -30.88
N LEU A 477 -3.14 25.41 -29.72
CA LEU A 477 -2.26 26.16 -28.83
C LEU A 477 -1.23 25.23 -28.17
N ALA A 478 -1.68 24.05 -27.74
CA ALA A 478 -0.80 23.01 -27.19
C ALA A 478 0.19 22.47 -28.25
N ASP A 479 -0.29 22.26 -29.48
CA ASP A 479 0.56 21.80 -30.59
C ASP A 479 1.59 22.89 -31.03
N ARG A 480 1.21 24.17 -31.06
CA ARG A 480 2.07 25.27 -31.52
C ARG A 480 3.06 25.76 -30.48
N PHE A 481 2.63 25.91 -29.25
CA PHE A 481 3.42 26.52 -28.17
C PHE A 481 3.93 25.51 -27.13
N GLY A 482 3.49 24.24 -27.20
CA GLY A 482 3.81 23.17 -26.28
C GLY A 482 2.92 23.14 -25.04
N LEU A 483 2.81 21.96 -24.43
CA LEU A 483 1.93 21.69 -23.28
C LEU A 483 2.20 22.60 -22.07
N ARG A 484 3.47 22.89 -21.76
CA ARG A 484 3.83 23.77 -20.64
C ARG A 484 3.21 25.16 -20.76
N LYS A 485 3.38 25.82 -21.93
CA LYS A 485 2.85 27.17 -22.15
C LYS A 485 1.33 27.16 -22.17
N ALA A 486 0.72 26.12 -22.74
CA ALA A 486 -0.73 25.95 -22.74
C ALA A 486 -1.28 25.83 -21.31
N LEU A 487 -0.68 25.00 -20.46
CA LEU A 487 -1.08 24.83 -19.05
C LEU A 487 -0.90 26.13 -18.24
N LEU A 488 0.19 26.86 -18.47
CA LEU A 488 0.42 28.16 -17.82
C LEU A 488 -0.64 29.17 -18.22
N LEU A 489 -0.97 29.25 -19.53
CA LEU A 489 -2.03 30.13 -20.02
C LEU A 489 -3.41 29.75 -19.43
N CYS A 490 -3.70 28.45 -19.31
CA CYS A 490 -4.91 27.96 -18.67
C CYS A 490 -5.02 28.44 -17.22
N LEU A 491 -4.01 28.15 -16.40
CA LEU A 491 -4.01 28.49 -14.97
C LEU A 491 -4.11 30.01 -14.76
N ALA A 492 -3.32 30.79 -15.50
CA ALA A 492 -3.37 32.25 -15.44
C ALA A 492 -4.73 32.79 -15.94
N GLY A 493 -5.21 32.32 -17.09
CA GLY A 493 -6.46 32.72 -17.66
C GLY A 493 -7.66 32.43 -16.76
N VAL A 494 -7.76 31.19 -16.24
CA VAL A 494 -8.85 30.81 -15.34
C VAL A 494 -8.80 31.61 -14.03
N ALA A 495 -7.61 31.77 -13.41
CA ALA A 495 -7.48 32.55 -12.18
C ALA A 495 -7.88 34.01 -12.39
N VAL A 496 -7.38 34.68 -13.44
CA VAL A 496 -7.68 36.10 -13.71
C VAL A 496 -9.13 36.32 -14.12
N LEU A 497 -9.63 35.51 -15.06
CA LEU A 497 -11.03 35.64 -15.50
C LEU A 497 -12.03 35.35 -14.41
N SER A 498 -11.76 34.36 -13.54
CA SER A 498 -12.59 34.08 -12.38
C SER A 498 -12.55 35.22 -11.36
N ALA A 499 -11.38 35.82 -11.12
CA ALA A 499 -11.26 37.00 -10.27
C ALA A 499 -12.02 38.19 -10.83
N LEU A 500 -11.95 38.44 -12.15
CA LEU A 500 -12.74 39.49 -12.81
C LEU A 500 -14.25 39.24 -12.67
N ARG A 501 -14.71 37.99 -12.77
CA ARG A 501 -16.10 37.59 -12.52
C ARG A 501 -16.57 37.90 -11.10
N THR A 502 -15.70 37.89 -10.10
CA THR A 502 -16.05 38.27 -8.73
C THR A 502 -16.13 39.78 -8.50
N VAL A 503 -15.48 40.58 -9.34
CA VAL A 503 -15.44 42.02 -9.22
C VAL A 503 -16.50 42.69 -10.12
N LEU A 504 -16.66 42.24 -11.36
CA LEU A 504 -17.56 42.80 -12.36
C LEU A 504 -18.91 42.07 -12.33
N VAL A 505 -19.88 42.60 -11.60
CA VAL A 505 -21.18 41.91 -11.30
C VAL A 505 -22.27 42.22 -12.33
N SER A 506 -22.06 43.12 -13.30
CA SER A 506 -23.07 43.47 -14.29
C SER A 506 -23.30 42.34 -15.31
N GLU A 507 -24.51 42.23 -15.87
CA GLU A 507 -24.96 41.09 -16.68
C GLU A 507 -24.10 40.79 -17.90
N ALA A 508 -23.87 41.75 -18.77
CA ALA A 508 -23.14 41.53 -19.99
C ALA A 508 -21.66 41.14 -19.78
N PRO A 509 -20.89 41.81 -18.90
CA PRO A 509 -19.55 41.35 -18.54
C PRO A 509 -19.54 39.94 -17.93
N GLN A 510 -20.53 39.58 -17.13
CA GLN A 510 -20.60 38.22 -16.51
C GLN A 510 -20.74 37.11 -17.56
N ILE A 511 -21.61 37.31 -18.56
CA ILE A 511 -21.77 36.33 -19.66
C ILE A 511 -20.50 36.25 -20.51
N ALA A 512 -19.91 37.39 -20.87
CA ALA A 512 -18.66 37.42 -21.67
C ALA A 512 -17.48 36.78 -20.92
N LEU A 513 -17.28 37.12 -19.65
CA LEU A 513 -16.20 36.55 -18.82
C LEU A 513 -16.42 35.07 -18.53
N ALA A 514 -17.67 34.61 -18.39
CA ALA A 514 -17.97 33.20 -18.26
C ALA A 514 -17.58 32.43 -19.53
N PHE A 515 -17.92 32.93 -20.69
CA PHE A 515 -17.49 32.35 -21.97
C PHE A 515 -15.98 32.26 -22.10
N LEU A 516 -15.25 33.34 -21.80
CA LEU A 516 -13.80 33.34 -21.81
C LEU A 516 -13.18 32.40 -20.77
N SER A 517 -13.78 32.32 -19.55
CA SER A 517 -13.35 31.40 -18.52
C SER A 517 -13.52 29.95 -18.95
N GLY A 518 -14.63 29.61 -19.60
CA GLY A 518 -14.86 28.30 -20.19
C GLY A 518 -13.81 27.93 -21.24
N ALA A 519 -13.54 28.89 -22.16
CA ALA A 519 -12.51 28.70 -23.18
C ALA A 519 -11.10 28.51 -22.58
N ALA A 520 -10.77 29.25 -21.52
CA ALA A 520 -9.49 29.06 -20.83
C ALA A 520 -9.41 27.70 -20.11
N ALA A 521 -10.50 27.27 -19.47
CA ALA A 521 -10.57 25.99 -18.75
C ALA A 521 -10.52 24.77 -19.70
N SER A 522 -11.00 24.87 -20.93
CA SER A 522 -10.93 23.80 -21.93
C SER A 522 -9.48 23.39 -22.25
N ILE A 523 -8.53 24.32 -22.10
CA ILE A 523 -7.09 24.00 -22.27
C ILE A 523 -6.65 22.92 -21.28
N TRP A 524 -7.12 22.96 -20.01
CA TRP A 524 -6.81 21.94 -19.03
C TRP A 524 -7.36 20.57 -19.47
N ALA A 525 -8.63 20.52 -19.85
CA ALA A 525 -9.29 19.29 -20.27
C ALA A 525 -8.62 18.65 -21.51
N VAL A 526 -8.14 19.46 -22.46
CA VAL A 526 -7.44 18.98 -23.65
C VAL A 526 -6.01 18.54 -23.35
N CYS A 527 -5.31 19.22 -22.44
CA CYS A 527 -3.89 19.00 -22.18
C CYS A 527 -3.60 17.94 -21.13
N ILE A 528 -4.55 17.58 -20.25
CA ILE A 528 -4.32 16.63 -19.12
C ILE A 528 -3.85 15.26 -19.62
N SER A 529 -4.52 14.68 -20.60
CA SER A 529 -4.19 13.35 -21.11
C SER A 529 -2.84 13.30 -21.84
N PRO A 530 -2.52 14.22 -22.76
CA PRO A 530 -1.20 14.30 -23.36
C PRO A 530 -0.08 14.57 -22.34
N ALA A 531 -0.33 15.42 -21.33
CA ALA A 531 0.65 15.71 -20.30
C ALA A 531 0.96 14.47 -19.46
N LEU A 532 -0.04 13.75 -19.00
CA LEU A 532 0.13 12.49 -18.26
C LEU A 532 0.86 11.44 -19.10
N ALA A 533 0.51 11.31 -20.39
CA ALA A 533 1.14 10.35 -21.27
C ALA A 533 2.64 10.63 -21.50
N GLN A 534 3.06 11.90 -21.46
CA GLN A 534 4.47 12.30 -21.60
C GLN A 534 5.27 12.23 -20.28
N LEU A 535 4.60 12.39 -19.15
CA LEU A 535 5.22 12.35 -17.83
C LEU A 535 5.25 10.95 -17.21
N THR A 536 4.76 9.92 -17.91
CA THR A 536 4.64 8.56 -17.39
C THR A 536 5.00 7.52 -18.45
N ASP A 537 5.68 6.46 -18.04
CA ASP A 537 5.95 5.29 -18.87
C ASP A 537 4.67 4.50 -19.13
N GLU A 538 4.61 3.71 -20.20
CA GLU A 538 3.44 2.89 -20.57
C GLU A 538 2.95 2.01 -19.41
N LYS A 539 3.87 1.41 -18.67
CA LYS A 539 3.60 0.54 -17.52
C LYS A 539 2.90 1.28 -16.37
N ASN A 540 3.26 2.51 -16.10
CA ASN A 540 2.78 3.29 -14.96
C ASN A 540 1.64 4.26 -15.34
N ARG A 541 1.40 4.45 -16.63
CA ARG A 541 0.39 5.39 -17.17
C ARG A 541 -1.02 5.13 -16.64
N PRO A 542 -1.56 3.88 -16.61
CA PRO A 542 -2.90 3.64 -16.08
C PRO A 542 -3.05 4.08 -14.63
N PHE A 543 -2.01 3.84 -13.82
CA PHE A 543 -2.01 4.25 -12.42
C PHE A 543 -1.97 5.78 -12.26
N ALA A 544 -1.16 6.48 -13.06
CA ALA A 544 -1.07 7.93 -13.06
C ALA A 544 -2.41 8.60 -13.41
N PHE A 545 -3.10 8.09 -14.44
CA PHE A 545 -4.44 8.53 -14.79
C PHE A 545 -5.43 8.31 -13.65
N SER A 546 -5.47 7.09 -13.09
CA SER A 546 -6.35 6.78 -11.96
C SER A 546 -6.09 7.70 -10.78
N LEU A 547 -4.83 8.01 -10.48
CA LEU A 547 -4.46 8.88 -9.38
C LEU A 547 -4.94 10.32 -9.59
N VAL A 548 -4.70 10.90 -10.76
CA VAL A 548 -5.11 12.28 -11.08
C VAL A 548 -6.63 12.41 -11.07
N PHE A 549 -7.35 11.50 -11.71
CA PHE A 549 -8.81 11.52 -11.71
C PHE A 549 -9.43 11.26 -10.32
N SER A 550 -8.91 10.30 -9.57
CA SER A 550 -9.38 10.03 -8.20
C SER A 550 -9.08 11.20 -7.26
N SER A 551 -7.91 11.85 -7.43
CA SER A 551 -7.56 13.02 -6.63
C SER A 551 -8.45 14.20 -6.96
N GLY A 552 -8.85 14.42 -8.22
CA GLY A 552 -9.80 15.45 -8.60
C GLY A 552 -11.10 15.33 -7.81
N ILE A 553 -11.67 14.12 -7.70
CA ILE A 553 -12.87 13.86 -6.88
C ILE A 553 -12.55 14.05 -5.39
N GLY A 554 -11.42 13.51 -4.90
CA GLY A 554 -11.00 13.63 -3.49
C GLY A 554 -10.76 15.09 -3.06
N VAL A 555 -10.20 15.89 -3.94
CA VAL A 555 -10.01 17.33 -3.76
C VAL A 555 -11.35 18.06 -3.69
N GLY A 556 -12.38 17.57 -4.38
CA GLY A 556 -13.75 18.06 -4.27
C GLY A 556 -14.33 17.95 -2.86
N VAL A 557 -14.01 16.87 -2.13
CA VAL A 557 -14.36 16.71 -0.70
C VAL A 557 -13.75 17.83 0.15
N LEU A 558 -12.44 18.06 -0.03
CA LEU A 558 -11.72 19.12 0.69
C LEU A 558 -12.22 20.51 0.28
N GLY A 559 -12.45 20.73 -1.03
CA GLY A 559 -12.97 21.98 -1.59
C GLY A 559 -14.37 22.32 -1.07
N GLY A 560 -15.23 21.32 -0.96
CA GLY A 560 -16.59 21.49 -0.38
C GLY A 560 -16.55 21.86 1.08
N LEU A 561 -15.78 21.13 1.91
CA LEU A 561 -15.63 21.44 3.34
C LEU A 561 -14.97 22.80 3.56
N PHE A 562 -13.83 23.05 2.93
CA PHE A 562 -13.09 24.29 3.09
C PHE A 562 -13.88 25.49 2.56
N GLY A 563 -14.46 25.36 1.35
CA GLY A 563 -15.30 26.39 0.74
C GLY A 563 -16.54 26.70 1.55
N GLY A 564 -17.17 25.69 2.19
CA GLY A 564 -18.32 25.89 3.08
C GLY A 564 -17.99 26.60 4.39
N LEU A 565 -16.81 26.35 4.95
CA LEU A 565 -16.34 26.92 6.22
C LEU A 565 -15.66 28.29 6.05
N LEU A 566 -15.05 28.53 4.90
CA LEU A 566 -14.22 29.72 4.64
C LEU A 566 -14.98 31.03 4.85
N PRO A 567 -16.24 31.22 4.36
CA PRO A 567 -17.00 32.45 4.61
C PRO A 567 -17.25 32.68 6.11
N GLY A 568 -17.57 31.62 6.88
CA GLY A 568 -17.77 31.72 8.33
C GLY A 568 -16.49 32.13 9.09
N TRP A 569 -15.32 31.65 8.67
CA TRP A 569 -14.04 32.06 9.25
C TRP A 569 -13.70 33.51 8.92
N LEU A 570 -13.86 33.92 7.66
CA LEU A 570 -13.61 35.29 7.24
C LEU A 570 -14.56 36.29 7.94
N GLY A 571 -15.81 35.92 8.11
CA GLY A 571 -16.79 36.75 8.78
C GLY A 571 -16.49 36.97 10.27
N ARG A 572 -15.72 36.12 10.93
CA ARG A 572 -15.25 36.31 12.31
C ARG A 572 -14.05 37.22 12.43
N ILE A 573 -13.25 37.32 11.37
CA ILE A 573 -11.97 38.07 11.35
C ILE A 573 -12.19 39.50 10.88
N LEU A 574 -13.15 39.71 10.00
CA LEU A 574 -13.43 41.02 9.39
C LEU A 574 -14.34 41.88 10.31
N PRO A 575 -14.01 43.14 10.50
CA PRO A 575 -14.91 44.06 11.24
C PRO A 575 -16.15 44.41 10.36
N THR A 576 -17.35 44.13 10.88
CA THR A 576 -18.65 44.46 10.21
C THR A 576 -18.80 43.99 8.75
N PRO A 577 -18.57 42.67 8.44
CA PRO A 577 -18.63 42.21 7.08
C PRO A 577 -20.08 42.06 6.58
N THR A 578 -20.37 42.50 5.34
CA THR A 578 -21.57 42.05 4.66
C THR A 578 -21.35 40.64 4.09
N SER A 579 -22.41 39.82 4.00
CA SER A 579 -22.32 38.47 3.41
C SER A 579 -21.64 38.45 2.03
N ALA A 580 -22.01 39.42 1.18
CA ALA A 580 -21.46 39.55 -0.15
C ALA A 580 -19.93 39.85 -0.17
N HIS A 581 -19.42 40.66 0.76
CA HIS A 581 -17.97 40.93 0.84
C HIS A 581 -17.19 39.71 1.31
N VAL A 582 -17.72 38.96 2.26
CA VAL A 582 -17.12 37.74 2.77
C VAL A 582 -17.02 36.67 1.65
N MET A 583 -18.10 36.49 0.89
CA MET A 583 -18.11 35.55 -0.23
C MET A 583 -17.19 36.01 -1.36
N GLN A 584 -17.14 37.31 -1.65
CA GLN A 584 -16.21 37.89 -2.63
C GLN A 584 -14.76 37.60 -2.27
N LEU A 585 -14.39 37.80 -0.99
CA LEU A 585 -13.02 37.52 -0.52
C LEU A 585 -12.70 36.01 -0.59
N ALA A 586 -13.65 35.15 -0.22
CA ALA A 586 -13.49 33.70 -0.33
C ALA A 586 -13.29 33.25 -1.80
N LEU A 587 -14.01 33.83 -2.73
CA LEU A 587 -13.83 33.60 -4.18
C LEU A 587 -12.47 34.10 -4.69
N LEU A 588 -12.00 35.26 -4.24
CA LEU A 588 -10.67 35.76 -4.61
C LEU A 588 -9.57 34.86 -4.05
N ILE A 589 -9.72 34.35 -2.81
CA ILE A 589 -8.81 33.34 -2.25
C ILE A 589 -8.78 32.08 -3.13
N SER A 590 -9.93 31.61 -3.61
CA SER A 590 -9.98 30.45 -4.50
C SER A 590 -9.24 30.71 -5.83
N CYS A 591 -9.37 31.92 -6.39
CA CYS A 591 -8.63 32.35 -7.59
C CYS A 591 -7.10 32.40 -7.33
N CYS A 592 -6.69 32.87 -6.16
CA CYS A 592 -5.28 32.83 -5.74
C CYS A 592 -4.76 31.38 -5.64
N ILE A 593 -5.55 30.45 -5.11
CA ILE A 593 -5.20 29.02 -5.04
C ILE A 593 -4.99 28.46 -6.47
N ILE A 594 -5.90 28.75 -7.41
CA ILE A 594 -5.70 28.36 -8.82
C ILE A 594 -4.39 28.96 -9.36
N GLY A 595 -4.15 30.24 -9.08
CA GLY A 595 -2.93 30.94 -9.49
C GLY A 595 -1.64 30.37 -8.91
N LEU A 596 -1.68 29.84 -7.67
CA LEU A 596 -0.56 29.13 -7.06
C LEU A 596 -0.13 27.90 -7.88
N GLY A 597 -1.04 27.29 -8.65
CA GLY A 597 -0.72 26.21 -9.58
C GLY A 597 0.28 26.59 -10.67
N LEU A 598 0.48 27.90 -10.95
CA LEU A 598 1.49 28.41 -11.87
C LEU A 598 2.92 28.06 -11.39
N LEU A 599 3.16 28.01 -10.08
CA LEU A 599 4.49 27.73 -9.52
C LEU A 599 4.99 26.33 -9.89
N PRO A 600 4.25 25.24 -9.63
CA PRO A 600 4.64 23.92 -10.10
C PRO A 600 4.57 23.81 -11.63
N ALA A 601 3.55 24.36 -12.30
CA ALA A 601 3.42 24.29 -13.75
C ALA A 601 4.61 24.94 -14.49
N ALA A 602 5.18 26.01 -13.95
CA ALA A 602 6.36 26.67 -14.51
C ALA A 602 7.64 25.80 -14.47
N ARG A 603 7.68 24.78 -13.61
CA ARG A 603 8.82 23.84 -13.50
C ARG A 603 8.66 22.60 -14.37
N LEU A 604 7.54 22.44 -15.05
CA LEU A 604 7.31 21.28 -15.94
C LEU A 604 8.22 21.36 -17.17
N SER A 605 8.74 20.20 -17.56
CA SER A 605 9.44 19.99 -18.82
C SER A 605 8.78 18.81 -19.55
N PHE A 606 8.46 19.02 -20.82
CA PHE A 606 7.90 17.99 -21.68
C PHE A 606 8.85 17.70 -22.82
N PRO A 607 9.10 16.43 -23.17
CA PRO A 607 9.90 16.09 -24.34
C PRO A 607 9.20 16.55 -25.62
N ALA A 608 9.98 16.96 -26.61
CA ALA A 608 9.45 17.32 -27.94
C ALA A 608 8.93 16.06 -28.63
N ILE A 609 7.67 16.03 -29.04
CA ILE A 609 7.10 14.93 -29.81
C ILE A 609 7.21 15.25 -31.29
N PRO A 610 7.76 14.33 -32.14
CA PRO A 610 7.71 14.49 -33.59
C PRO A 610 6.26 14.49 -34.06
N ALA A 611 5.95 15.37 -35.02
CA ALA A 611 4.62 15.50 -35.59
C ALA A 611 4.18 14.17 -36.23
N ARG A 612 3.14 13.56 -35.70
CA ARG A 612 2.53 12.34 -36.23
C ARG A 612 1.33 12.73 -37.09
N GLU A 613 1.19 12.12 -38.26
CA GLU A 613 -0.04 12.29 -39.06
C GLU A 613 -1.27 11.90 -38.26
N LYS A 614 -2.12 12.89 -37.98
CA LYS A 614 -3.39 12.73 -37.28
C LYS A 614 -4.50 12.50 -38.31
N LYS A 615 -5.12 11.29 -38.28
CA LYS A 615 -6.39 11.09 -38.96
C LYS A 615 -7.50 11.69 -38.08
N PHE A 616 -8.11 12.77 -38.53
CA PHE A 616 -9.00 13.61 -37.73
C PHE A 616 -10.45 13.07 -37.63
N TYR A 617 -10.86 12.06 -38.38
CA TYR A 617 -12.25 11.58 -38.42
C TYR A 617 -12.39 10.07 -38.39
N PRO A 618 -12.96 9.52 -37.31
CA PRO A 618 -13.28 8.08 -37.24
C PRO A 618 -14.50 7.74 -38.10
N ARG A 619 -14.38 6.76 -39.01
CA ARG A 619 -15.46 6.24 -39.86
C ARG A 619 -16.08 4.99 -39.28
N ASN A 620 -16.60 5.05 -38.07
CA ASN A 620 -17.24 3.91 -37.44
C ASN A 620 -18.76 4.13 -37.28
N ARG A 621 -19.59 3.12 -37.64
CA ARG A 621 -21.05 3.15 -37.46
C ARG A 621 -21.49 3.23 -36.01
N PHE A 622 -20.69 2.80 -35.08
CA PHE A 622 -20.94 2.90 -33.64
C PHE A 622 -20.92 4.35 -33.13
N LEU A 623 -19.95 5.13 -33.55
CA LEU A 623 -19.70 6.47 -33.02
C LEU A 623 -20.90 7.43 -33.13
N PRO A 624 -21.61 7.59 -34.28
CA PRO A 624 -22.78 8.45 -34.33
C PRO A 624 -23.88 8.06 -33.36
N ARG A 625 -24.15 6.74 -33.19
CA ARG A 625 -25.14 6.22 -32.24
C ARG A 625 -24.73 6.54 -30.80
N PHE A 626 -23.46 6.33 -30.48
CA PHE A 626 -22.89 6.67 -29.18
C PHE A 626 -22.99 8.18 -28.90
N LEU A 627 -22.66 9.03 -29.86
CA LEU A 627 -22.72 10.50 -29.71
C LEU A 627 -24.15 10.99 -29.48
N ILE A 628 -25.17 10.40 -30.13
CA ILE A 628 -26.57 10.70 -29.85
C ILE A 628 -26.92 10.30 -28.42
N ALA A 629 -26.59 9.08 -27.99
CA ALA A 629 -26.90 8.57 -26.67
C ALA A 629 -26.21 9.40 -25.56
N ILE A 630 -24.96 9.74 -25.72
CA ILE A 630 -24.21 10.58 -24.76
C ILE A 630 -24.71 12.03 -24.75
N GLY A 631 -25.15 12.56 -25.91
CA GLY A 631 -25.75 13.88 -26.01
C GLY A 631 -27.02 13.98 -25.19
N LEU A 632 -27.92 13.01 -25.32
CA LEU A 632 -29.16 12.93 -24.52
C LEU A 632 -28.82 12.82 -23.03
N TRP A 633 -27.86 12.00 -22.63
CA TRP A 633 -27.43 11.88 -21.26
C TRP A 633 -26.81 13.18 -20.72
N SER A 634 -26.07 13.90 -21.56
CA SER A 634 -25.43 15.17 -21.19
C SER A 634 -26.45 16.31 -21.02
N LEU A 635 -27.64 16.23 -21.62
CA LEU A 635 -28.73 17.14 -21.28
C LEU A 635 -29.16 16.98 -19.79
N VAL A 636 -29.17 15.75 -19.28
CA VAL A 636 -29.50 15.48 -17.88
C VAL A 636 -28.42 16.01 -16.94
N THR A 637 -27.16 15.61 -17.19
CA THR A 637 -26.03 15.94 -16.32
C THR A 637 -25.70 17.44 -16.31
N GLY A 638 -25.86 18.10 -17.45
CA GLY A 638 -25.60 19.54 -17.61
C GLY A 638 -26.70 20.44 -17.08
N SER A 639 -27.93 19.96 -16.85
CA SER A 639 -29.07 20.78 -16.50
C SER A 639 -29.01 21.34 -15.08
N LEU A 640 -28.94 20.46 -14.08
CA LEU A 640 -29.13 20.82 -12.68
C LEU A 640 -27.83 21.01 -11.91
N GLY A 641 -26.72 20.47 -12.39
CA GLY A 641 -25.41 20.54 -11.74
C GLY A 641 -25.05 21.94 -11.22
N PRO A 642 -25.13 22.99 -12.03
CA PRO A 642 -24.82 24.36 -11.62
C PRO A 642 -25.78 24.96 -10.58
N PHE A 643 -26.97 24.40 -10.38
CA PHE A 643 -28.03 25.00 -9.59
C PHE A 643 -28.28 24.34 -8.24
N PHE A 644 -27.64 23.20 -7.93
CA PHE A 644 -27.88 22.51 -6.65
C PHE A 644 -27.47 23.33 -5.45
N ASN A 645 -26.40 24.11 -5.51
CA ASN A 645 -25.99 25.00 -4.42
C ASN A 645 -27.09 26.05 -4.12
N ILE A 646 -27.73 26.60 -5.15
CA ILE A 646 -28.82 27.56 -5.02
C ILE A 646 -30.10 26.86 -4.50
N TYR A 647 -30.40 25.65 -4.99
CA TYR A 647 -31.50 24.84 -4.50
C TYR A 647 -31.41 24.62 -2.99
N PHE A 648 -30.26 24.19 -2.49
CA PHE A 648 -30.04 24.02 -1.06
C PHE A 648 -30.09 25.31 -0.28
N SER A 649 -29.61 26.42 -0.83
CA SER A 649 -29.61 27.73 -0.18
C SER A 649 -30.98 28.38 -0.17
N GLN A 650 -31.63 28.54 -1.33
CA GLN A 650 -32.88 29.30 -1.47
C GLN A 650 -34.11 28.47 -1.24
N TYR A 651 -34.17 27.23 -1.70
CA TYR A 651 -35.38 26.40 -1.60
C TYR A 651 -35.44 25.61 -0.28
N LEU A 652 -34.28 25.09 0.20
CA LEU A 652 -34.20 24.35 1.46
C LEU A 652 -33.62 25.18 2.63
N HIS A 653 -33.28 26.44 2.41
CA HIS A 653 -32.81 27.39 3.43
C HIS A 653 -31.61 26.92 4.24
N MET A 654 -30.71 26.17 3.61
CA MET A 654 -29.48 25.63 4.24
C MET A 654 -28.38 26.68 4.30
N SER A 655 -27.59 26.69 5.38
CA SER A 655 -26.41 27.53 5.47
C SER A 655 -25.31 27.07 4.51
N VAL A 656 -24.42 28.00 4.11
CA VAL A 656 -23.29 27.71 3.20
C VAL A 656 -22.40 26.57 3.74
N SER A 657 -22.21 26.53 5.05
CA SER A 657 -21.45 25.47 5.72
C SER A 657 -22.11 24.09 5.56
N HIS A 658 -23.42 23.98 5.73
CA HIS A 658 -24.16 22.74 5.50
C HIS A 658 -24.14 22.34 4.02
N ILE A 659 -24.25 23.29 3.10
CA ILE A 659 -24.14 23.04 1.66
C ILE A 659 -22.76 22.46 1.32
N GLY A 660 -21.69 23.03 1.88
CA GLY A 660 -20.34 22.49 1.72
C GLY A 660 -20.21 21.05 2.21
N MET A 661 -20.81 20.69 3.35
CA MET A 661 -20.85 19.31 3.85
C MET A 661 -21.64 18.38 2.94
N VAL A 662 -22.76 18.83 2.37
CA VAL A 662 -23.57 18.05 1.40
C VAL A 662 -22.78 17.75 0.15
N PHE A 663 -22.07 18.75 -0.41
CA PHE A 663 -21.19 18.54 -1.57
C PHE A 663 -20.05 17.57 -1.25
N SER A 664 -19.42 17.70 -0.09
CA SER A 664 -18.38 16.77 0.34
C SER A 664 -18.89 15.33 0.51
N LEU A 665 -20.06 15.16 1.11
CA LEU A 665 -20.71 13.84 1.24
C LEU A 665 -21.04 13.24 -0.14
N SER A 666 -21.53 14.06 -1.05
CA SER A 666 -21.82 13.61 -2.42
C SER A 666 -20.55 13.14 -3.16
N GLN A 667 -19.40 13.82 -2.98
CA GLN A 667 -18.12 13.38 -3.55
C GLN A 667 -17.67 12.03 -2.98
N ILE A 668 -17.83 11.81 -1.68
CA ILE A 668 -17.53 10.50 -1.07
C ILE A 668 -18.43 9.42 -1.67
N SER A 669 -19.74 9.69 -1.79
CA SER A 669 -20.68 8.72 -2.38
C SER A 669 -20.37 8.42 -3.85
N GLN A 670 -19.91 9.39 -4.63
CA GLN A 670 -19.43 9.20 -6.01
C GLN A 670 -18.23 8.26 -6.07
N VAL A 671 -17.20 8.47 -5.22
CA VAL A 671 -16.00 7.60 -5.20
C VAL A 671 -16.41 6.16 -4.89
N LEU A 672 -17.25 5.94 -3.87
CA LEU A 672 -17.72 4.61 -3.51
C LEU A 672 -18.52 3.97 -4.66
N ALA A 673 -19.39 4.73 -5.30
CA ALA A 673 -20.19 4.27 -6.43
C ALA A 673 -19.32 3.88 -7.63
N ILE A 674 -18.34 4.69 -8.00
CA ILE A 674 -17.38 4.39 -9.08
C ILE A 674 -16.62 3.09 -8.80
N LEU A 675 -16.18 2.86 -7.56
CA LEU A 675 -15.49 1.63 -7.17
C LEU A 675 -16.40 0.39 -7.24
N LEU A 676 -17.71 0.55 -7.04
CA LEU A 676 -18.70 -0.52 -7.13
C LEU A 676 -19.22 -0.76 -8.57
N ALA A 677 -19.04 0.19 -9.48
CA ALA A 677 -19.52 0.10 -10.86
C ALA A 677 -19.08 -1.17 -11.60
N PRO A 678 -17.81 -1.65 -11.51
CA PRO A 678 -17.39 -2.88 -12.16
C PRO A 678 -18.18 -4.14 -11.73
N LEU A 679 -18.70 -4.17 -10.49
CA LEU A 679 -19.51 -5.28 -10.00
C LEU A 679 -20.86 -5.36 -10.74
N ILE A 680 -21.46 -4.20 -11.01
CA ILE A 680 -22.71 -4.10 -11.77
C ILE A 680 -22.47 -4.51 -13.22
N TYR A 681 -21.39 -4.00 -13.83
CA TYR A 681 -21.03 -4.33 -15.22
C TYR A 681 -20.68 -5.80 -15.40
N LYS A 682 -20.02 -6.41 -14.43
CA LYS A 682 -19.73 -7.86 -14.43
C LYS A 682 -21.01 -8.70 -14.35
N LYS A 683 -22.00 -8.26 -13.58
CA LYS A 683 -23.24 -9.02 -13.35
C LYS A 683 -24.25 -8.90 -14.50
N TYR A 684 -24.41 -7.70 -15.06
CA TYR A 684 -25.48 -7.41 -16.03
C TYR A 684 -25.00 -7.14 -17.46
N GLY A 685 -23.67 -7.06 -17.65
CA GLY A 685 -23.07 -6.59 -18.90
C GLY A 685 -22.89 -5.07 -18.93
N LEU A 686 -22.03 -4.57 -19.84
CA LEU A 686 -21.61 -3.16 -19.85
C LEU A 686 -22.77 -2.22 -20.23
N VAL A 687 -23.45 -2.45 -21.36
CA VAL A 687 -24.54 -1.58 -21.85
C VAL A 687 -25.76 -1.60 -20.92
N PRO A 688 -26.29 -2.78 -20.50
CA PRO A 688 -27.40 -2.82 -19.53
C PRO A 688 -27.00 -2.26 -18.16
N GLY A 689 -25.76 -2.49 -17.71
CA GLY A 689 -25.25 -1.95 -16.45
C GLY A 689 -25.25 -0.42 -16.42
N ILE A 690 -24.82 0.22 -17.51
CA ILE A 690 -24.88 1.68 -17.68
C ILE A 690 -26.35 2.15 -17.65
N MET A 691 -27.24 1.51 -18.38
CA MET A 691 -28.67 1.83 -18.40
C MET A 691 -29.26 1.77 -16.99
N TYR A 692 -28.99 0.72 -16.21
CA TYR A 692 -29.52 0.59 -14.84
C TYR A 692 -29.01 1.71 -13.92
N THR A 693 -27.74 2.13 -14.02
CA THR A 693 -27.23 3.26 -13.24
C THR A 693 -27.87 4.57 -13.67
N GLN A 694 -28.15 4.78 -14.95
CA GLN A 694 -28.86 5.96 -15.48
C GLN A 694 -30.33 5.99 -15.02
N ILE A 695 -31.03 4.83 -14.99
CA ILE A 695 -32.38 4.75 -14.44
C ILE A 695 -32.40 5.03 -12.94
N ALA A 696 -31.41 4.50 -12.18
CA ALA A 696 -31.29 4.82 -10.76
C ALA A 696 -31.06 6.31 -10.52
N THR A 697 -30.28 6.97 -11.38
CA THR A 697 -30.11 8.43 -11.38
C THR A 697 -31.45 9.15 -11.59
N ALA A 698 -32.25 8.71 -12.58
CA ALA A 698 -33.57 9.28 -12.85
C ALA A 698 -34.53 9.12 -11.67
N LEU A 699 -34.57 7.93 -11.05
CA LEU A 699 -35.40 7.67 -9.87
C LEU A 699 -35.02 8.53 -8.67
N THR A 700 -33.72 8.62 -8.35
CA THR A 700 -33.24 9.46 -7.24
C THR A 700 -33.51 10.95 -7.48
N LEU A 701 -33.39 11.41 -8.73
CA LEU A 701 -33.75 12.79 -9.11
C LEU A 701 -35.25 13.05 -9.01
N GLY A 702 -36.09 12.10 -9.44
CA GLY A 702 -37.55 12.17 -9.28
C GLY A 702 -37.97 12.19 -7.83
N CYS A 703 -37.36 11.38 -6.96
CA CYS A 703 -37.56 11.42 -5.53
C CYS A 703 -37.12 12.78 -4.94
N LEU A 704 -35.99 13.33 -5.37
CA LEU A 704 -35.53 14.65 -4.91
C LEU A 704 -36.51 15.78 -5.28
N ALA A 705 -37.15 15.70 -6.45
CA ALA A 705 -38.19 16.65 -6.87
C ALA A 705 -39.43 16.63 -5.97
N ALA A 706 -39.76 15.46 -5.38
CA ALA A 706 -40.96 15.25 -4.57
C ALA A 706 -40.73 15.53 -3.06
N VAL A 707 -39.49 15.65 -2.60
CA VAL A 707 -39.18 15.74 -1.15
C VAL A 707 -38.82 17.17 -0.73
N PRO A 708 -39.65 17.83 0.12
CA PRO A 708 -39.38 19.19 0.61
C PRO A 708 -38.53 19.23 1.90
N VAL A 709 -38.07 18.06 2.41
CA VAL A 709 -37.34 17.96 3.69
C VAL A 709 -35.83 17.91 3.44
N ALA A 710 -35.10 18.84 4.07
CA ALA A 710 -33.64 19.01 3.83
C ALA A 710 -32.83 17.74 4.07
N SER A 711 -33.08 16.99 5.14
CA SER A 711 -32.30 15.74 5.42
C SER A 711 -32.51 14.65 4.37
N ALA A 712 -33.75 14.46 3.92
CA ALA A 712 -34.06 13.49 2.87
C ALA A 712 -33.52 13.96 1.50
N ALA A 713 -33.59 15.27 1.21
CA ALA A 713 -33.00 15.84 0.00
C ALA A 713 -31.48 15.62 -0.09
N VAL A 714 -30.77 15.73 1.03
CA VAL A 714 -29.32 15.41 1.08
C VAL A 714 -29.03 13.96 0.70
N VAL A 715 -29.79 13.00 1.22
CA VAL A 715 -29.62 11.58 0.90
C VAL A 715 -29.94 11.31 -0.58
N MET A 716 -31.05 11.87 -1.08
CA MET A 716 -31.43 11.72 -2.50
C MET A 716 -30.42 12.37 -3.44
N TYR A 717 -29.90 13.53 -3.09
CA TYR A 717 -28.84 14.19 -3.85
C TYR A 717 -27.55 13.37 -3.88
N ALA A 718 -27.13 12.84 -2.71
CA ALA A 718 -25.95 11.96 -2.66
C ALA A 718 -26.14 10.70 -3.53
N GLY A 719 -27.35 10.11 -3.51
CA GLY A 719 -27.70 8.99 -4.38
C GLY A 719 -27.72 9.37 -5.86
N TYR A 720 -28.33 10.51 -6.23
CA TYR A 720 -28.33 11.05 -7.59
C TYR A 720 -26.89 11.20 -8.13
N MET A 721 -26.01 11.83 -7.38
CA MET A 721 -24.63 12.05 -7.76
C MET A 721 -23.84 10.73 -7.84
N ALA A 722 -24.09 9.80 -6.91
CA ALA A 722 -23.46 8.49 -6.91
C ALA A 722 -23.80 7.69 -8.18
N PHE A 723 -25.08 7.55 -8.50
CA PHE A 723 -25.53 6.78 -9.66
C PHE A 723 -25.17 7.44 -10.99
N GLN A 724 -25.21 8.76 -11.07
CA GLN A 724 -24.78 9.52 -12.25
C GLN A 724 -23.32 9.23 -12.56
N TRP A 725 -22.40 9.37 -11.58
CA TRP A 725 -20.97 9.16 -11.77
C TRP A 725 -20.60 7.69 -11.91
N MET A 726 -21.44 6.77 -11.41
CA MET A 726 -21.25 5.33 -11.62
C MET A 726 -21.33 4.95 -13.11
N SER A 727 -22.09 5.67 -13.93
CA SER A 727 -22.22 5.39 -15.38
C SER A 727 -20.98 5.81 -16.19
N GLU A 728 -20.22 6.80 -15.73
CA GLU A 728 -19.12 7.42 -16.49
C GLU A 728 -18.00 6.44 -16.89
N PRO A 729 -17.41 5.63 -15.98
CA PRO A 729 -16.35 4.70 -16.38
C PRO A 729 -16.81 3.69 -17.43
N GLY A 730 -18.05 3.26 -17.34
CA GLY A 730 -18.64 2.34 -18.31
C GLY A 730 -18.77 2.96 -19.70
N MET A 731 -19.23 4.20 -19.79
CA MET A 731 -19.37 4.92 -21.07
C MET A 731 -18.02 5.15 -21.73
N TYR A 732 -17.00 5.59 -20.98
CA TYR A 732 -15.66 5.75 -21.53
C TYR A 732 -15.03 4.41 -21.93
N SER A 733 -15.23 3.35 -21.15
CA SER A 733 -14.78 2.00 -21.51
C SER A 733 -15.41 1.53 -22.82
N LEU A 734 -16.73 1.70 -22.97
CA LEU A 734 -17.46 1.35 -24.19
C LEU A 734 -16.94 2.11 -25.40
N LEU A 735 -16.75 3.43 -25.28
CA LEU A 735 -16.20 4.23 -26.37
C LEU A 735 -14.80 3.74 -26.80
N MET A 736 -13.93 3.44 -25.84
CA MET A 736 -12.55 3.02 -26.12
C MET A 736 -12.43 1.60 -26.65
N SER A 737 -13.38 0.70 -26.31
CA SER A 737 -13.41 -0.69 -26.83
C SER A 737 -13.90 -0.77 -28.27
N GLU A 738 -14.86 0.07 -28.66
CA GLU A 738 -15.53 0.03 -29.96
C GLU A 738 -14.83 0.86 -31.04
N VAL A 739 -13.85 1.69 -30.67
CA VAL A 739 -13.13 2.57 -31.59
C VAL A 739 -11.68 2.11 -31.76
N ALA A 740 -11.22 2.06 -33.03
CA ALA A 740 -9.85 1.67 -33.36
C ALA A 740 -8.82 2.56 -32.64
N PRO A 741 -7.68 2.00 -32.18
CA PRO A 741 -6.66 2.76 -31.42
C PRO A 741 -6.20 4.07 -32.11
N SER A 742 -6.11 4.06 -33.44
CA SER A 742 -5.72 5.22 -34.26
C SER A 742 -6.77 6.34 -34.30
N GLU A 743 -8.05 6.02 -34.00
CA GLU A 743 -9.19 6.94 -34.08
C GLU A 743 -9.69 7.40 -32.71
N ARG A 744 -9.16 6.83 -31.62
CA ARG A 744 -9.61 7.12 -30.24
C ARG A 744 -9.53 8.60 -29.86
N THR A 745 -8.49 9.30 -30.33
CA THR A 745 -8.31 10.74 -30.05
C THR A 745 -9.43 11.56 -30.69
N GLY A 746 -9.75 11.27 -31.94
CA GLY A 746 -10.86 11.95 -32.66
C GLY A 746 -12.23 11.65 -32.07
N ALA A 747 -12.46 10.38 -31.66
CA ALA A 747 -13.69 9.97 -31.01
C ALA A 747 -13.87 10.67 -29.64
N SER A 748 -12.79 10.79 -28.86
CA SER A 748 -12.80 11.51 -27.58
C SER A 748 -13.09 13.00 -27.77
N ALA A 749 -12.51 13.64 -28.79
CA ALA A 749 -12.77 15.04 -29.11
C ALA A 749 -14.24 15.29 -29.51
N LEU A 750 -14.81 14.41 -30.34
CA LEU A 750 -16.23 14.47 -30.72
C LEU A 750 -17.16 14.22 -29.53
N ASN A 751 -16.81 13.26 -28.64
CA ASN A 751 -17.52 13.00 -27.41
C ASN A 751 -17.55 14.26 -26.53
N PHE A 752 -16.42 14.91 -26.32
CA PHE A 752 -16.31 16.14 -25.53
C PHE A 752 -17.09 17.30 -26.15
N PHE A 753 -17.06 17.40 -27.50
CA PHE A 753 -17.85 18.38 -28.22
C PHE A 753 -19.34 18.23 -27.96
N VAL A 754 -19.87 16.99 -28.09
CA VAL A 754 -21.29 16.73 -27.89
C VAL A 754 -21.71 16.94 -26.42
N ILE A 755 -20.89 16.52 -25.45
CA ILE A 755 -21.13 16.78 -24.02
C ILE A 755 -21.21 18.28 -23.76
N SER A 756 -20.28 19.07 -24.24
CA SER A 756 -20.24 20.52 -24.02
C SER A 756 -21.40 21.24 -24.70
N LEU A 757 -21.78 20.85 -25.92
CA LEU A 757 -22.94 21.40 -26.62
C LEU A 757 -24.25 21.10 -25.86
N ALA A 758 -24.45 19.85 -25.47
CA ALA A 758 -25.64 19.41 -24.72
C ALA A 758 -25.72 20.13 -23.36
N SER A 759 -24.60 20.26 -22.65
CA SER A 759 -24.52 20.96 -21.36
C SER A 759 -24.83 22.44 -21.49
N THR A 760 -24.39 23.12 -22.59
CA THR A 760 -24.73 24.51 -22.86
C THR A 760 -26.24 24.69 -22.99
N ILE A 761 -26.89 23.86 -23.81
CA ILE A 761 -28.34 23.88 -24.02
C ILE A 761 -29.07 23.61 -22.71
N ALA A 762 -28.64 22.54 -21.99
CA ALA A 762 -29.28 22.10 -20.77
C ALA A 762 -29.22 23.15 -19.64
N ALA A 763 -28.06 23.72 -19.38
CA ALA A 763 -27.88 24.73 -18.33
C ALA A 763 -28.70 25.99 -18.59
N THR A 764 -28.75 26.43 -19.86
CA THR A 764 -29.55 27.61 -20.28
C THR A 764 -31.04 27.36 -20.10
N LEU A 765 -31.54 26.22 -20.58
CA LEU A 765 -32.96 25.86 -20.46
C LEU A 765 -33.36 25.60 -19.00
N ALA A 766 -32.51 24.95 -18.21
CA ALA A 766 -32.77 24.69 -16.79
C ALA A 766 -32.87 26.01 -15.99
N GLY A 767 -31.96 26.96 -16.21
CA GLY A 767 -32.03 28.27 -15.54
C GLY A 767 -33.29 29.05 -15.87
N GLN A 768 -33.75 29.04 -17.14
CA GLN A 768 -35.01 29.65 -17.54
C GLN A 768 -36.23 28.88 -16.96
N GLY A 769 -36.17 27.57 -16.99
CA GLY A 769 -37.19 26.69 -16.44
C GLY A 769 -37.38 26.88 -14.92
N ILE A 770 -36.29 26.93 -14.16
CA ILE A 770 -36.29 27.16 -12.72
C ILE A 770 -36.91 28.53 -12.40
N ALA A 771 -36.56 29.57 -13.15
CA ALA A 771 -37.10 30.91 -12.97
C ALA A 771 -38.60 30.99 -13.24
N ARG A 772 -39.15 30.13 -14.11
CA ARG A 772 -40.56 30.16 -14.52
C ARG A 772 -41.42 29.15 -13.76
N PHE A 773 -40.90 27.97 -13.50
CA PHE A 773 -41.67 26.83 -12.96
C PHE A 773 -41.19 26.37 -11.58
N GLY A 774 -40.03 26.81 -11.10
CA GLY A 774 -39.40 26.38 -9.86
C GLY A 774 -38.55 25.10 -9.98
N TYR A 775 -37.84 24.75 -8.90
CA TYR A 775 -36.92 23.61 -8.85
C TYR A 775 -37.60 22.23 -8.99
N PRO A 776 -38.69 21.91 -8.28
CA PRO A 776 -39.31 20.58 -8.34
C PRO A 776 -39.75 20.19 -9.74
N GLN A 777 -40.37 21.10 -10.49
CA GLN A 777 -40.88 20.85 -11.82
C GLN A 777 -39.75 20.59 -12.82
N VAL A 778 -38.67 21.38 -12.73
CA VAL A 778 -37.49 21.19 -13.61
C VAL A 778 -36.76 19.89 -13.28
N MET A 779 -36.64 19.51 -11.99
CA MET A 779 -36.09 18.23 -11.58
C MET A 779 -36.94 17.06 -12.09
N ALA A 780 -38.24 17.15 -12.01
CA ALA A 780 -39.17 16.11 -12.51
C ALA A 780 -39.05 15.96 -14.03
N ILE A 781 -39.02 17.05 -14.79
CA ILE A 781 -38.81 17.03 -16.26
C ILE A 781 -37.45 16.40 -16.58
N THR A 782 -36.40 16.80 -15.84
CA THR A 782 -35.05 16.23 -16.07
C THR A 782 -35.00 14.75 -15.74
N ALA A 783 -35.72 14.27 -14.72
CA ALA A 783 -35.84 12.84 -14.41
C ALA A 783 -36.53 12.08 -15.54
N VAL A 784 -37.56 12.61 -16.17
CA VAL A 784 -38.20 12.01 -17.35
C VAL A 784 -37.22 11.96 -18.52
N VAL A 785 -36.48 13.05 -18.79
CA VAL A 785 -35.42 13.06 -19.84
C VAL A 785 -34.36 12.03 -19.53
N ALA A 786 -33.97 11.81 -18.26
CA ALA A 786 -33.02 10.80 -17.86
C ALA A 786 -33.49 9.36 -18.17
N VAL A 787 -34.78 9.05 -17.96
CA VAL A 787 -35.35 7.75 -18.36
C VAL A 787 -35.28 7.58 -19.88
N VAL A 788 -35.65 8.62 -20.63
CA VAL A 788 -35.59 8.58 -22.11
C VAL A 788 -34.15 8.39 -22.59
N ALA A 789 -33.20 9.10 -22.00
CA ALA A 789 -31.78 8.95 -22.33
C ALA A 789 -31.25 7.55 -22.01
N ALA A 790 -31.63 6.97 -20.88
CA ALA A 790 -31.24 5.60 -20.49
C ALA A 790 -31.77 4.53 -21.45
N VAL A 791 -33.05 4.66 -21.84
CA VAL A 791 -33.68 3.74 -22.81
C VAL A 791 -33.05 3.92 -24.19
N ALA A 792 -32.84 5.17 -24.63
CA ALA A 792 -32.17 5.46 -25.91
C ALA A 792 -30.74 4.91 -25.93
N PHE A 793 -30.00 5.04 -24.84
CA PHE A 793 -28.65 4.48 -24.69
C PHE A 793 -28.66 2.96 -24.92
N HIS A 794 -29.60 2.27 -24.28
CA HIS A 794 -29.73 0.82 -24.44
C HIS A 794 -30.13 0.43 -25.88
N LEU A 795 -31.12 1.05 -26.44
CA LEU A 795 -31.63 0.70 -27.80
C LEU A 795 -30.60 1.00 -28.91
N LEU A 796 -29.84 2.08 -28.79
CA LEU A 796 -28.86 2.47 -29.80
C LEU A 796 -27.58 1.61 -29.76
N LEU A 797 -27.22 1.08 -28.57
CA LEU A 797 -25.93 0.46 -28.34
C LEU A 797 -25.98 -1.05 -28.01
N SER A 798 -27.15 -1.62 -27.69
CA SER A 798 -27.29 -3.06 -27.41
C SER A 798 -26.99 -3.94 -28.62
N ASN A 799 -27.29 -3.49 -29.84
CA ASN A 799 -27.12 -4.25 -31.08
C ASN A 799 -25.68 -4.24 -31.64
N GLY A 800 -24.74 -3.55 -31.01
CA GLY A 800 -23.32 -3.49 -31.42
C GLY A 800 -22.38 -4.32 -30.56
N ALA A 801 -22.77 -4.67 -29.34
CA ALA A 801 -21.88 -5.24 -28.33
C ALA A 801 -21.78 -6.80 -28.34
N THR A 802 -22.42 -7.49 -29.31
CA THR A 802 -22.44 -8.96 -29.40
C THR A 802 -21.20 -9.56 -30.07
N ALA A 803 -20.18 -8.77 -30.46
CA ALA A 803 -19.08 -9.26 -31.29
C ALA A 803 -17.69 -9.26 -30.67
N ALA A 804 -17.50 -8.98 -29.37
CA ALA A 804 -16.14 -9.05 -28.78
C ALA A 804 -16.13 -9.22 -27.26
N VAL A 805 -16.31 -10.44 -26.79
CA VAL A 805 -15.71 -10.89 -25.53
C VAL A 805 -14.76 -12.03 -25.88
N PRO A 806 -13.45 -11.83 -25.89
CA PRO A 806 -12.51 -12.94 -25.81
C PRO A 806 -12.66 -13.56 -24.42
N GLN A 807 -13.11 -14.81 -24.37
CA GLN A 807 -13.00 -15.62 -23.15
C GLN A 807 -11.51 -15.72 -22.79
N PRO A 808 -11.12 -15.57 -21.51
CA PRO A 808 -9.78 -15.94 -21.09
C PRO A 808 -9.64 -17.45 -21.29
N GLN A 809 -8.68 -17.84 -22.12
CA GLN A 809 -8.23 -19.21 -22.21
C GLN A 809 -7.74 -19.63 -20.83
N SER A 810 -8.25 -20.77 -20.37
CA SER A 810 -8.02 -21.49 -19.13
C SER A 810 -6.53 -21.70 -18.79
#